data_24f069a98246ef3384f46794cf0bfb61
#
_entry.id   24f069a98246ef3384f46794cf0bfb61
#
_cell.length_a   1.000
_cell.length_b   1.000
_cell.length_c   1.000
_cell.angle_alpha   90.00
_cell.angle_beta   90.00
_cell.angle_gamma   90.00
#
_symmetry.space_group_name_H-M   'P 1'
#
loop_
_entity.id
_entity.type
_entity.pdbx_description
1 polymer ?
#
loop_
_entity_poly.entity_id
_entity_poly.type
_entity_poly.pdbx_seq_one_letter_code
_entity_poly.pdbx_strand_id
1 'polypeptide(L)'
;MFGKKHAAESGKKKYLYMFEEGNKDMRELLGGKGANLAEMTNAGMPVPPGFTITTEACTQYYTDGRQINEDIMADIFVYLEKLEKKVGKKFGDVESPLLVSVRSGARASMPGMMDTILNLGLNDESVQGLAKQTNNPRFAYDSYRRFIQMFSDVVMELSKKRFEEIIDELKEKKGVKNDVDLDTEDMKELVVRFKEFYKKEKGEDFPQDPKVQLIEAVKAVFRSWDNPRANVYRRMNEIPYDWGTAVNVQSMAFGNSGNTSGTGVAFTRNPATGEKALFGEYLINAQGEDVVAGIRTPSPISKLAEEMPEVYKQFVDIASRLEKHYRDMQDMEFTIENGKLYMLQTRNGKRTAAAALKIAVDLVDEGMITEKEAVLRVEPKQLDSLLHPQFDAEALKKAEVIGKGLAASPGAACGQVVFTAEDAKNAVESGKMKKVILVRLETSPEDIEGMVVSQGILTVRGGMTSHAAVVARGMGTCCVSGCGDINVDYDKKQFTLGGKTYREGDWISLDGSTGCIYGEAIPTTDATISGDFGRFMGWADSVRRLKVFTNADNPRDAKHAVDFGAEGIGLCRTEHMFFEGDRIKAVREMIVARTVEERRAALAKVEPYQEGDFEAMYMVMGERPMTIRYLDPPLHEFLPTKEEDIVEIAGELNMSVDELKAVIASLHEFNPMMGHRGCRLAVSFPEIAEMQTTAVIKAAISASKKLGTMITPHIMIPLVGEVKELKFVKDIVVATADKLIAEAGVDMKYEVGTMIEIPRAALTADEIATEADFFSFGTNDLTQMTFGLSRDDAGKFLNYYYENKIYESDPFAHLDQKGVGKLIEMSVKLGRQTRPNLGLGICGEHGGDPTSVEFCDRVGLDYVSCSPFRVPIARLAAAQAAIKAGK
;
A
#
# COMPACT_ATOMS: atom_id res chain seq x y z
N MET A 1 -50.56 10.16 20.30
CA MET A 1 -50.81 10.20 18.84
C MET A 1 -49.83 11.12 18.08
N PHE A 2 -49.19 12.08 18.72
CA PHE A 2 -48.22 13.00 18.07
C PHE A 2 -46.85 12.38 17.79
N GLY A 3 -46.42 11.42 18.57
CA GLY A 3 -45.10 10.78 18.41
C GLY A 3 -44.98 9.83 17.22
N LYS A 4 -46.09 9.25 16.75
CA LYS A 4 -46.10 8.32 15.60
C LYS A 4 -46.06 9.02 14.24
N LYS A 5 -46.63 10.28 14.16
CA LYS A 5 -46.57 11.04 12.93
C LYS A 5 -45.17 11.64 12.67
N HIS A 6 -44.48 12.08 13.73
CA HIS A 6 -43.11 12.58 13.62
C HIS A 6 -42.12 11.46 13.27
N ALA A 7 -42.35 10.25 13.78
CA ALA A 7 -41.48 9.09 13.45
C ALA A 7 -41.68 8.62 11.99
N ALA A 8 -42.87 8.80 11.41
CA ALA A 8 -43.16 8.43 10.02
C ALA A 8 -42.60 9.46 9.01
N GLU A 9 -42.55 10.75 9.38
CA GLU A 9 -41.91 11.80 8.56
C GLU A 9 -40.39 11.80 8.72
N SER A 10 -39.86 11.41 9.88
CA SER A 10 -38.40 11.22 10.09
C SER A 10 -37.88 9.91 9.50
N GLY A 11 -38.76 9.01 9.05
CA GLY A 11 -38.40 7.72 8.45
C GLY A 11 -38.07 7.77 6.96
N LYS A 12 -38.29 8.90 6.27
CA LYS A 12 -37.92 9.06 4.87
C LYS A 12 -36.45 9.41 4.79
N LYS A 13 -35.66 8.50 4.23
CA LYS A 13 -34.21 8.68 4.07
C LYS A 13 -33.92 9.84 3.14
N LYS A 14 -33.03 10.76 3.56
CA LYS A 14 -32.60 11.88 2.75
C LYS A 14 -31.42 11.47 1.87
N TYR A 15 -31.61 11.50 0.55
CA TYR A 15 -30.58 11.11 -0.42
C TYR A 15 -29.90 12.29 -1.10
N LEU A 16 -30.41 13.48 -0.96
CA LEU A 16 -29.88 14.69 -1.61
C LEU A 16 -29.69 15.81 -0.59
N TYR A 17 -28.63 16.61 -0.83
CA TYR A 17 -28.29 17.77 -0.01
C TYR A 17 -27.88 18.94 -0.90
N MET A 18 -28.47 20.10 -0.71
CA MET A 18 -27.88 21.33 -1.26
C MET A 18 -26.55 21.58 -0.58
N PHE A 19 -25.62 22.29 -1.25
CA PHE A 19 -24.31 22.53 -0.66
C PHE A 19 -24.41 23.17 0.72
N GLU A 20 -25.30 24.16 0.88
CA GLU A 20 -25.51 24.81 2.18
C GLU A 20 -26.08 23.90 3.28
N GLU A 21 -26.59 22.76 2.93
CA GLU A 21 -27.15 21.79 3.90
C GLU A 21 -26.06 20.82 4.44
N GLY A 22 -24.88 20.82 3.88
CA GLY A 22 -23.79 19.92 4.25
C GLY A 22 -22.65 20.60 4.97
N ASN A 23 -21.65 19.80 5.39
CA ASN A 23 -20.41 20.27 5.99
C ASN A 23 -19.29 19.24 5.78
N LYS A 24 -18.06 19.59 6.19
CA LYS A 24 -16.85 18.75 6.02
C LYS A 24 -16.92 17.39 6.73
N ASP A 25 -17.74 17.27 7.77
CA ASP A 25 -17.85 16.04 8.57
C ASP A 25 -18.77 15.00 7.93
N MET A 26 -19.46 15.35 6.85
CA MET A 26 -20.38 14.49 6.11
C MET A 26 -19.70 13.76 4.94
N ARG A 27 -18.42 13.50 5.03
CA ARG A 27 -17.63 12.90 3.96
C ARG A 27 -18.13 11.50 3.55
N GLU A 28 -18.63 10.71 4.50
CA GLU A 28 -19.17 9.38 4.21
C GLU A 28 -20.39 9.45 3.29
N LEU A 29 -21.22 10.46 3.46
CA LEU A 29 -22.49 10.64 2.77
C LEU A 29 -22.35 11.47 1.50
N LEU A 30 -21.57 12.55 1.55
CA LEU A 30 -21.44 13.50 0.45
C LEU A 30 -20.21 13.24 -0.44
N GLY A 31 -19.35 12.31 -0.04
CA GLY A 31 -18.03 12.13 -0.62
C GLY A 31 -17.08 13.27 -0.23
N GLY A 32 -15.81 13.15 -0.60
CA GLY A 32 -14.81 14.18 -0.28
C GLY A 32 -15.12 15.52 -0.95
N LYS A 33 -15.45 15.50 -2.24
CA LYS A 33 -15.78 16.71 -3.00
C LYS A 33 -17.03 17.41 -2.48
N GLY A 34 -18.11 16.67 -2.27
CA GLY A 34 -19.38 17.22 -1.83
C GLY A 34 -19.28 17.85 -0.44
N ALA A 35 -18.60 17.19 0.47
CA ALA A 35 -18.38 17.71 1.82
C ALA A 35 -17.59 19.02 1.81
N ASN A 36 -16.54 19.09 1.00
CA ASN A 36 -15.71 20.30 0.89
C ASN A 36 -16.41 21.44 0.14
N LEU A 37 -17.19 21.13 -0.88
CA LEU A 37 -18.02 22.14 -1.55
C LEU A 37 -19.02 22.76 -0.59
N ALA A 38 -19.67 21.94 0.23
CA ALA A 38 -20.58 22.38 1.28
C ALA A 38 -19.87 23.27 2.31
N GLU A 39 -18.71 22.85 2.77
CA GLU A 39 -17.91 23.61 3.74
C GLU A 39 -17.47 24.97 3.20
N MET A 40 -16.95 25.03 1.98
CA MET A 40 -16.55 26.28 1.34
C MET A 40 -17.75 27.21 1.12
N THR A 41 -18.91 26.66 0.73
CA THR A 41 -20.14 27.41 0.54
C THR A 41 -20.58 28.09 1.86
N ASN A 42 -20.57 27.33 2.95
CA ASN A 42 -20.96 27.84 4.27
C ASN A 42 -19.92 28.80 4.88
N ALA A 43 -18.66 28.70 4.45
CA ALA A 43 -17.59 29.64 4.82
C ALA A 43 -17.66 30.95 4.04
N GLY A 44 -18.61 31.12 3.13
CA GLY A 44 -18.79 32.32 2.33
C GLY A 44 -17.84 32.46 1.14
N MET A 45 -17.20 31.39 0.73
CA MET A 45 -16.32 31.40 -0.42
C MET A 45 -17.12 31.35 -1.73
N PRO A 46 -16.56 31.86 -2.84
CA PRO A 46 -17.25 31.90 -4.12
C PRO A 46 -17.31 30.53 -4.78
N VAL A 47 -18.28 29.71 -4.37
CA VAL A 47 -18.55 28.38 -4.92
C VAL A 47 -19.79 28.46 -5.81
N PRO A 48 -19.75 27.96 -7.05
CA PRO A 48 -20.95 27.85 -7.86
C PRO A 48 -21.99 26.98 -7.17
N PRO A 49 -23.25 27.43 -7.05
CA PRO A 49 -24.30 26.69 -6.36
C PRO A 49 -24.53 25.29 -6.94
N GLY A 50 -24.93 24.37 -6.11
CA GLY A 50 -25.24 23.01 -6.50
C GLY A 50 -25.79 22.15 -5.38
N PHE A 51 -25.96 20.87 -5.68
CA PHE A 51 -26.41 19.87 -4.71
C PHE A 51 -25.66 18.54 -4.91
N THR A 52 -25.68 17.73 -3.88
CA THR A 52 -25.03 16.42 -3.87
C THR A 52 -26.07 15.32 -3.76
N ILE A 53 -25.98 14.32 -4.65
CA ILE A 53 -26.69 13.06 -4.56
C ILE A 53 -25.76 12.10 -3.80
N THR A 54 -26.23 11.55 -2.68
CA THR A 54 -25.38 10.88 -1.70
C THR A 54 -24.82 9.53 -2.16
N THR A 55 -23.77 9.07 -1.47
CA THR A 55 -23.22 7.71 -1.65
C THR A 55 -24.27 6.63 -1.39
N GLU A 56 -25.21 6.88 -0.49
CA GLU A 56 -26.31 5.97 -0.20
C GLU A 56 -27.28 5.82 -1.38
N ALA A 57 -27.49 6.88 -2.15
CA ALA A 57 -28.26 6.82 -3.39
C ALA A 57 -27.58 5.92 -4.43
N CYS A 58 -26.24 5.95 -4.48
CA CYS A 58 -25.46 5.04 -5.33
C CYS A 58 -25.64 3.58 -4.90
N THR A 59 -25.54 3.31 -3.61
CA THR A 59 -25.73 1.96 -3.07
C THR A 59 -27.15 1.46 -3.37
N GLN A 60 -28.16 2.34 -3.22
CA GLN A 60 -29.54 2.03 -3.54
C GLN A 60 -29.72 1.72 -5.05
N TYR A 61 -29.04 2.44 -5.92
CA TYR A 61 -29.03 2.18 -7.35
C TYR A 61 -28.60 0.74 -7.67
N TYR A 62 -27.55 0.24 -7.02
CA TYR A 62 -27.12 -1.15 -7.20
C TYR A 62 -28.08 -2.16 -6.57
N THR A 63 -28.64 -1.85 -5.42
CA THR A 63 -29.64 -2.68 -4.76
C THR A 63 -30.90 -2.84 -5.63
N ASP A 64 -31.30 -1.79 -6.34
CA ASP A 64 -32.47 -1.77 -7.22
C ASP A 64 -32.16 -2.29 -8.64
N GLY A 65 -31.09 -3.02 -8.83
CA GLY A 65 -30.73 -3.62 -10.12
C GLY A 65 -30.23 -2.63 -11.17
N ARG A 66 -29.41 -1.68 -10.75
CA ARG A 66 -28.83 -0.60 -11.56
C ARG A 66 -29.89 0.34 -12.14
N GLN A 67 -30.84 0.70 -11.29
CA GLN A 67 -31.90 1.67 -11.60
C GLN A 67 -32.02 2.69 -10.48
N ILE A 68 -32.29 3.95 -10.85
CA ILE A 68 -32.63 4.99 -9.90
C ILE A 68 -34.15 4.85 -9.61
N ASN A 69 -34.50 4.64 -8.34
CA ASN A 69 -35.91 4.49 -7.98
C ASN A 69 -36.66 5.83 -8.18
N GLU A 70 -38.00 5.73 -8.25
CA GLU A 70 -38.85 6.86 -8.56
C GLU A 70 -38.76 7.98 -7.51
N ASP A 71 -38.55 7.65 -6.24
CA ASP A 71 -38.43 8.64 -5.16
C ASP A 71 -37.17 9.47 -5.28
N ILE A 72 -36.04 8.82 -5.55
CA ILE A 72 -34.74 9.51 -5.76
C ILE A 72 -34.82 10.35 -7.03
N MET A 73 -35.41 9.83 -8.09
CA MET A 73 -35.57 10.57 -9.35
C MET A 73 -36.40 11.83 -9.18
N ALA A 74 -37.52 11.72 -8.46
CA ALA A 74 -38.36 12.86 -8.13
C ALA A 74 -37.62 13.91 -7.30
N ASP A 75 -36.82 13.46 -6.31
CA ASP A 75 -36.01 14.33 -5.47
C ASP A 75 -34.95 15.08 -6.29
N ILE A 76 -34.35 14.42 -7.27
CA ILE A 76 -33.37 15.06 -8.16
C ILE A 76 -33.99 16.27 -8.85
N PHE A 77 -35.21 16.15 -9.37
CA PHE A 77 -35.91 17.25 -10.03
C PHE A 77 -36.34 18.33 -9.06
N VAL A 78 -36.72 17.99 -7.83
CA VAL A 78 -37.04 18.97 -6.76
C VAL A 78 -35.79 19.80 -6.42
N TYR A 79 -34.63 19.14 -6.26
CA TYR A 79 -33.38 19.83 -5.96
C TYR A 79 -32.85 20.64 -7.15
N LEU A 80 -33.10 20.18 -8.37
CA LEU A 80 -32.84 20.96 -9.57
C LEU A 80 -33.60 22.26 -9.58
N GLU A 81 -34.90 22.22 -9.22
CA GLU A 81 -35.73 23.42 -9.11
C GLU A 81 -35.21 24.39 -8.04
N LYS A 82 -34.76 23.87 -6.89
CA LYS A 82 -34.10 24.68 -5.86
C LYS A 82 -32.83 25.36 -6.39
N LEU A 83 -32.05 24.65 -7.18
CA LEU A 83 -30.85 25.20 -7.82
C LEU A 83 -31.20 26.29 -8.82
N GLU A 84 -32.22 26.06 -9.66
CA GLU A 84 -32.74 27.05 -10.61
C GLU A 84 -33.15 28.35 -9.92
N LYS A 85 -33.85 28.27 -8.80
CA LYS A 85 -34.25 29.44 -8.02
C LYS A 85 -33.04 30.16 -7.44
N LYS A 86 -32.05 29.42 -6.97
CA LYS A 86 -30.85 30.01 -6.37
C LYS A 86 -29.98 30.75 -7.38
N VAL A 87 -29.86 30.20 -8.58
CA VAL A 87 -29.09 30.79 -9.68
C VAL A 87 -29.88 31.87 -10.43
N GLY A 88 -31.20 31.78 -10.43
CA GLY A 88 -32.08 32.69 -11.18
C GLY A 88 -32.17 32.36 -12.67
N LYS A 89 -31.88 31.13 -13.07
CA LYS A 89 -31.94 30.61 -14.44
C LYS A 89 -32.59 29.24 -14.46
N LYS A 90 -33.28 28.90 -15.56
CA LYS A 90 -33.84 27.57 -15.74
C LYS A 90 -32.90 26.65 -16.51
N PHE A 91 -32.87 25.42 -16.08
CA PHE A 91 -32.05 24.38 -16.68
C PHE A 91 -32.44 24.14 -18.15
N GLY A 92 -31.47 24.37 -19.04
CA GLY A 92 -31.69 24.20 -20.49
C GLY A 92 -32.64 25.22 -21.12
N ASP A 93 -32.88 26.37 -20.48
CA ASP A 93 -33.71 27.40 -21.03
C ASP A 93 -33.23 27.92 -22.39
N VAL A 94 -34.17 28.26 -23.27
CA VAL A 94 -33.82 28.70 -24.64
C VAL A 94 -33.28 30.13 -24.72
N GLU A 95 -33.46 30.94 -23.70
CA GLU A 95 -32.98 32.34 -23.69
C GLU A 95 -31.80 32.56 -22.77
N SER A 96 -31.87 32.01 -21.54
CA SER A 96 -30.84 32.18 -20.51
C SER A 96 -30.66 30.85 -19.77
N PRO A 97 -29.98 29.89 -20.37
CA PRO A 97 -29.89 28.55 -19.81
C PRO A 97 -29.02 28.48 -18.56
N LEU A 98 -29.52 27.78 -17.53
CA LEU A 98 -28.71 27.20 -16.50
C LEU A 98 -28.03 25.97 -17.12
N LEU A 99 -26.72 25.90 -17.02
CA LEU A 99 -25.93 24.72 -17.38
C LEU A 99 -25.31 24.16 -16.11
N VAL A 100 -25.20 22.86 -16.03
CA VAL A 100 -24.62 22.19 -14.88
C VAL A 100 -23.54 21.19 -15.25
N SER A 101 -22.63 20.95 -14.33
CA SER A 101 -21.72 19.81 -14.34
C SER A 101 -22.26 18.69 -13.49
N VAL A 102 -21.96 17.46 -13.84
CA VAL A 102 -22.22 16.26 -13.04
C VAL A 102 -20.88 15.58 -12.80
N ARG A 103 -20.48 15.53 -11.54
CA ARG A 103 -19.16 15.01 -11.14
C ARG A 103 -19.31 13.93 -10.09
N SER A 104 -18.48 12.89 -10.22
CA SER A 104 -18.31 11.89 -9.16
C SER A 104 -17.63 12.48 -7.94
N GLY A 105 -17.88 11.89 -6.79
CA GLY A 105 -17.24 12.26 -5.54
C GLY A 105 -17.26 11.10 -4.57
N ALA A 106 -16.25 10.25 -4.60
CA ALA A 106 -16.15 9.15 -3.66
C ALA A 106 -15.63 9.65 -2.30
N ARG A 107 -15.86 8.85 -1.28
CA ARG A 107 -15.36 9.07 0.08
C ARG A 107 -13.84 9.12 0.12
N ALA A 108 -13.18 8.28 -0.68
CA ALA A 108 -11.75 8.31 -0.92
C ALA A 108 -11.44 8.85 -2.31
N SER A 109 -10.33 9.57 -2.47
CA SER A 109 -9.92 10.10 -3.78
C SER A 109 -9.57 8.97 -4.74
N MET A 110 -10.18 9.00 -5.93
CA MET A 110 -9.95 8.02 -7.01
C MET A 110 -9.66 8.76 -8.33
N PRO A 111 -8.48 9.38 -8.49
CA PRO A 111 -8.16 10.21 -9.66
C PRO A 111 -8.25 9.44 -10.97
N GLY A 112 -9.00 9.98 -11.94
CA GLY A 112 -9.12 9.39 -13.28
C GLY A 112 -9.91 8.10 -13.37
N MET A 113 -10.43 7.59 -12.24
CA MET A 113 -11.17 6.31 -12.22
C MET A 113 -12.66 6.49 -12.47
N MET A 114 -13.20 7.67 -12.22
CA MET A 114 -14.64 7.96 -12.33
C MET A 114 -14.90 9.23 -13.14
N ASP A 115 -16.13 9.37 -13.61
CA ASP A 115 -16.46 10.24 -14.71
C ASP A 115 -16.98 11.64 -14.31
N THR A 116 -16.74 12.60 -15.19
CA THR A 116 -17.25 14.00 -15.10
C THR A 116 -17.90 14.35 -16.40
N ILE A 117 -19.08 14.99 -16.33
CA ILE A 117 -19.80 15.50 -17.50
C ILE A 117 -20.05 17.00 -17.27
N LEU A 118 -19.63 17.82 -18.25
CA LEU A 118 -19.78 19.27 -18.21
C LEU A 118 -20.85 19.75 -19.19
N ASN A 119 -21.36 20.95 -18.97
CA ASN A 119 -22.27 21.65 -19.89
C ASN A 119 -23.61 20.99 -20.16
N LEU A 120 -24.11 20.21 -19.20
CA LEU A 120 -25.45 19.63 -19.29
C LEU A 120 -26.49 20.76 -19.36
N GLY A 121 -27.49 20.56 -20.19
CA GLY A 121 -28.50 21.53 -20.48
C GLY A 121 -28.40 22.13 -21.89
N LEU A 122 -27.26 21.93 -22.56
CA LEU A 122 -27.07 22.39 -23.93
C LEU A 122 -27.81 21.48 -24.92
N ASN A 123 -28.52 22.13 -25.83
CA ASN A 123 -29.18 21.53 -26.96
C ASN A 123 -29.20 22.53 -28.11
N ASP A 124 -29.83 22.21 -29.24
CA ASP A 124 -29.83 23.06 -30.42
C ASP A 124 -30.49 24.43 -30.18
N GLU A 125 -31.39 24.53 -29.21
CA GLU A 125 -32.07 25.82 -28.87
C GLU A 125 -31.32 26.57 -27.77
N SER A 126 -30.96 25.91 -26.69
CA SER A 126 -30.28 26.56 -25.56
C SER A 126 -28.92 27.13 -25.89
N VAL A 127 -28.20 26.53 -26.86
CA VAL A 127 -26.91 27.03 -27.34
C VAL A 127 -27.08 28.44 -27.97
N GLN A 128 -28.17 28.66 -28.64
CA GLN A 128 -28.47 29.98 -29.23
C GLN A 128 -28.76 31.03 -28.12
N GLY A 129 -29.44 30.60 -27.06
CA GLY A 129 -29.69 31.43 -25.88
C GLY A 129 -28.38 31.79 -25.16
N LEU A 130 -27.52 30.83 -24.98
CA LEU A 130 -26.20 31.06 -24.38
C LEU A 130 -25.35 32.01 -25.23
N ALA A 131 -25.35 31.86 -26.56
CA ALA A 131 -24.65 32.76 -27.49
C ALA A 131 -25.15 34.21 -27.36
N LYS A 132 -26.47 34.38 -27.26
CA LYS A 132 -27.12 35.67 -27.15
C LYS A 132 -26.83 36.33 -25.82
N GLN A 133 -26.98 35.58 -24.72
CA GLN A 133 -26.76 36.06 -23.35
C GLN A 133 -25.31 36.48 -23.13
N THR A 134 -24.36 35.70 -23.60
CA THR A 134 -22.94 35.99 -23.42
C THR A 134 -22.36 36.93 -24.47
N ASN A 135 -23.14 37.22 -25.51
CA ASN A 135 -22.66 37.91 -26.70
C ASN A 135 -21.38 37.29 -27.26
N ASN A 136 -21.27 36.01 -27.17
CA ASN A 136 -20.09 35.24 -27.59
C ASN A 136 -20.52 33.89 -28.22
N PRO A 137 -20.94 33.91 -29.50
CA PRO A 137 -21.36 32.68 -30.18
C PRO A 137 -20.29 31.59 -30.23
N ARG A 138 -19.01 31.99 -30.38
CA ARG A 138 -17.92 31.03 -30.43
C ARG A 138 -17.84 30.22 -29.12
N PHE A 139 -17.91 30.91 -28.00
CA PHE A 139 -17.92 30.27 -26.68
C PHE A 139 -19.09 29.31 -26.55
N ALA A 140 -20.28 29.72 -26.95
CA ALA A 140 -21.49 28.89 -26.82
C ALA A 140 -21.38 27.61 -27.64
N TYR A 141 -20.95 27.68 -28.89
CA TYR A 141 -20.79 26.50 -29.76
C TYR A 141 -19.59 25.66 -29.39
N ASP A 142 -18.51 26.23 -28.85
CA ASP A 142 -17.39 25.48 -28.27
C ASP A 142 -17.87 24.66 -27.08
N SER A 143 -18.66 25.26 -26.20
CA SER A 143 -19.24 24.55 -25.04
C SER A 143 -20.17 23.42 -25.47
N TYR A 144 -20.95 23.62 -26.52
CA TYR A 144 -21.88 22.61 -27.03
C TYR A 144 -21.10 21.44 -27.68
N ARG A 145 -20.09 21.70 -28.50
CA ARG A 145 -19.27 20.62 -29.09
C ARG A 145 -18.57 19.79 -27.99
N ARG A 146 -18.06 20.44 -26.94
CA ARG A 146 -17.44 19.77 -25.79
C ARG A 146 -18.45 18.89 -25.06
N PHE A 147 -19.65 19.38 -24.89
CA PHE A 147 -20.72 18.62 -24.26
C PHE A 147 -21.09 17.38 -25.08
N ILE A 148 -21.28 17.52 -26.38
CA ILE A 148 -21.61 16.38 -27.26
C ILE A 148 -20.53 15.32 -27.17
N GLN A 149 -19.25 15.70 -27.27
CA GLN A 149 -18.13 14.77 -27.18
C GLN A 149 -18.09 14.05 -25.84
N MET A 150 -18.14 14.80 -24.76
CA MET A 150 -18.02 14.26 -23.40
C MET A 150 -19.21 13.37 -23.03
N PHE A 151 -20.43 13.82 -23.32
CA PHE A 151 -21.64 13.03 -23.09
C PHE A 151 -21.64 11.75 -23.90
N SER A 152 -21.23 11.82 -25.16
CA SER A 152 -21.14 10.62 -26.03
C SER A 152 -20.12 9.61 -25.51
N ASP A 153 -18.94 10.06 -25.08
CA ASP A 153 -17.87 9.22 -24.55
C ASP A 153 -18.23 8.62 -23.18
N VAL A 154 -18.61 9.44 -22.25
CA VAL A 154 -18.82 9.05 -20.85
C VAL A 154 -20.18 8.35 -20.64
N VAL A 155 -21.25 8.94 -21.16
CA VAL A 155 -22.62 8.46 -20.89
C VAL A 155 -23.04 7.37 -21.86
N MET A 156 -22.74 7.55 -23.15
CA MET A 156 -23.19 6.66 -24.20
C MET A 156 -22.15 5.65 -24.65
N GLU A 157 -20.98 5.64 -24.01
CA GLU A 157 -19.87 4.71 -24.27
C GLU A 157 -19.39 4.72 -25.73
N LEU A 158 -19.47 5.87 -26.38
CA LEU A 158 -18.99 6.11 -27.74
C LEU A 158 -17.61 6.79 -27.67
N SER A 159 -16.55 6.06 -28.01
CA SER A 159 -15.17 6.52 -27.88
C SER A 159 -14.95 7.93 -28.45
N LYS A 160 -14.26 8.77 -27.66
CA LYS A 160 -13.89 10.15 -28.04
C LYS A 160 -12.91 10.22 -29.22
N LYS A 161 -12.28 9.13 -29.58
CA LYS A 161 -11.24 9.08 -30.61
C LYS A 161 -11.70 9.68 -31.95
N ARG A 162 -12.87 9.31 -32.42
CA ARG A 162 -13.39 9.82 -33.70
C ARG A 162 -13.76 11.30 -33.62
N PHE A 163 -14.23 11.78 -32.46
CA PHE A 163 -14.49 13.20 -32.24
C PHE A 163 -13.19 14.01 -32.33
N GLU A 164 -12.14 13.53 -31.73
CA GLU A 164 -10.80 14.14 -31.82
C GLU A 164 -10.27 14.17 -33.25
N GLU A 165 -10.46 13.08 -33.99
CA GLU A 165 -10.11 13.00 -35.41
C GLU A 165 -10.85 14.07 -36.25
N ILE A 166 -12.13 14.27 -35.98
CA ILE A 166 -12.95 15.29 -36.68
C ILE A 166 -12.39 16.70 -36.42
N ILE A 167 -12.01 16.97 -35.16
CA ILE A 167 -11.38 18.26 -34.82
C ILE A 167 -10.06 18.44 -35.56
N ASP A 168 -9.23 17.41 -35.59
CA ASP A 168 -7.93 17.42 -36.24
C ASP A 168 -8.07 17.60 -37.75
N GLU A 169 -9.05 16.96 -38.40
CA GLU A 169 -9.37 17.14 -39.81
C GLU A 169 -9.74 18.58 -40.12
N LEU A 170 -10.51 19.24 -39.28
CA LEU A 170 -10.89 20.64 -39.44
C LEU A 170 -9.72 21.58 -39.23
N LYS A 171 -8.89 21.33 -38.23
CA LYS A 171 -7.66 22.12 -37.98
C LYS A 171 -6.71 22.03 -39.16
N GLU A 172 -6.51 20.85 -39.71
CA GLU A 172 -5.67 20.63 -40.90
C GLU A 172 -6.21 21.37 -42.11
N LYS A 173 -7.52 21.29 -42.37
CA LYS A 173 -8.19 22.02 -43.47
C LYS A 173 -8.02 23.53 -43.33
N LYS A 174 -8.04 24.07 -42.14
CA LYS A 174 -7.89 25.50 -41.84
C LYS A 174 -6.44 25.93 -41.65
N GLY A 175 -5.49 25.03 -41.58
CA GLY A 175 -4.09 25.34 -41.38
C GLY A 175 -3.76 25.87 -39.99
N VAL A 176 -4.52 25.52 -38.96
CA VAL A 176 -4.32 25.94 -37.58
C VAL A 176 -3.92 24.75 -36.68
N LYS A 177 -3.30 25.03 -35.53
CA LYS A 177 -2.78 24.01 -34.62
C LYS A 177 -3.62 23.81 -33.37
N ASN A 178 -4.25 24.89 -32.87
CA ASN A 178 -4.95 24.87 -31.57
C ASN A 178 -6.45 25.08 -31.71
N ASP A 179 -7.21 24.53 -30.80
CA ASP A 179 -8.67 24.69 -30.74
C ASP A 179 -9.07 26.16 -30.66
N VAL A 180 -8.28 26.99 -29.96
CA VAL A 180 -8.51 28.44 -29.81
C VAL A 180 -8.42 29.22 -31.12
N ASP A 181 -7.80 28.65 -32.14
CA ASP A 181 -7.65 29.25 -33.48
C ASP A 181 -8.87 28.98 -34.37
N LEU A 182 -9.78 28.13 -33.94
CA LEU A 182 -11.03 27.89 -34.68
C LEU A 182 -12.06 28.99 -34.38
N ASP A 183 -12.75 29.44 -35.41
CA ASP A 183 -13.76 30.51 -35.27
C ASP A 183 -15.17 29.97 -34.98
N THR A 184 -16.17 30.86 -34.85
CA THR A 184 -17.55 30.51 -34.58
C THR A 184 -18.15 29.54 -35.62
N GLU A 185 -17.90 29.81 -36.89
CA GLU A 185 -18.43 28.93 -37.95
C GLU A 185 -17.77 27.54 -37.94
N ASP A 186 -16.48 27.47 -37.58
CA ASP A 186 -15.79 26.20 -37.34
C ASP A 186 -16.41 25.42 -36.19
N MET A 187 -16.75 26.06 -35.08
CA MET A 187 -17.40 25.43 -33.92
C MET A 187 -18.82 24.93 -34.27
N LYS A 188 -19.57 25.68 -35.05
CA LYS A 188 -20.87 25.25 -35.58
C LYS A 188 -20.75 24.02 -36.47
N GLU A 189 -19.75 24.00 -37.33
CA GLU A 189 -19.45 22.81 -38.18
C GLU A 189 -19.11 21.59 -37.35
N LEU A 190 -18.29 21.75 -36.33
CA LEU A 190 -17.97 20.65 -35.40
C LEU A 190 -19.22 20.09 -34.69
N VAL A 191 -20.10 20.95 -34.25
CA VAL A 191 -21.38 20.55 -33.65
C VAL A 191 -22.20 19.70 -34.60
N VAL A 192 -22.34 20.16 -35.85
CA VAL A 192 -23.09 19.42 -36.89
C VAL A 192 -22.45 18.04 -37.11
N ARG A 193 -21.14 18.02 -37.32
CA ARG A 193 -20.42 16.75 -37.59
C ARG A 193 -20.44 15.79 -36.40
N PHE A 194 -20.36 16.30 -35.17
CA PHE A 194 -20.46 15.50 -33.97
C PHE A 194 -21.83 14.85 -33.83
N LYS A 195 -22.91 15.62 -34.05
CA LYS A 195 -24.27 15.08 -34.03
C LYS A 195 -24.53 14.05 -35.12
N GLU A 196 -24.01 14.28 -36.30
CA GLU A 196 -24.10 13.31 -37.43
C GLU A 196 -23.39 12.00 -37.07
N PHE A 197 -22.19 12.09 -36.53
CA PHE A 197 -21.45 10.91 -36.06
C PHE A 197 -22.19 10.17 -34.95
N TYR A 198 -22.73 10.89 -33.97
CA TYR A 198 -23.54 10.31 -32.89
C TYR A 198 -24.74 9.54 -33.45
N LYS A 199 -25.50 10.16 -34.35
CA LYS A 199 -26.67 9.54 -34.99
C LYS A 199 -26.30 8.29 -35.79
N LYS A 200 -25.19 8.33 -36.51
CA LYS A 200 -24.69 7.20 -37.29
C LYS A 200 -24.38 6.00 -36.38
N GLU A 201 -23.72 6.23 -35.25
CA GLU A 201 -23.29 5.16 -34.37
C GLU A 201 -24.40 4.66 -33.43
N LYS A 202 -25.27 5.55 -32.95
CA LYS A 202 -26.33 5.23 -31.98
C LYS A 202 -27.71 4.98 -32.60
N GLY A 203 -27.92 5.36 -33.86
CA GLY A 203 -29.19 5.18 -34.56
C GLY A 203 -30.30 6.16 -34.15
N GLU A 204 -30.00 7.14 -33.28
CA GLU A 204 -30.94 8.17 -32.81
C GLU A 204 -30.23 9.51 -32.69
N ASP A 205 -31.02 10.58 -32.62
CA ASP A 205 -30.47 11.92 -32.45
C ASP A 205 -29.83 12.11 -31.08
N PHE A 206 -28.85 12.98 -31.03
CA PHE A 206 -28.23 13.36 -29.74
C PHE A 206 -29.31 13.93 -28.80
N PRO A 207 -29.38 13.50 -27.52
CA PRO A 207 -30.45 13.87 -26.60
C PRO A 207 -30.61 15.40 -26.44
N GLN A 208 -31.81 15.88 -26.75
CA GLN A 208 -32.14 17.31 -26.69
C GLN A 208 -32.87 17.73 -25.41
N ASP A 209 -33.49 16.77 -24.69
CA ASP A 209 -34.17 17.06 -23.43
C ASP A 209 -33.15 17.17 -22.29
N PRO A 210 -33.00 18.37 -21.65
CA PRO A 210 -32.05 18.57 -20.57
C PRO A 210 -32.22 17.62 -19.38
N LYS A 211 -33.47 17.29 -19.04
CA LYS A 211 -33.79 16.40 -17.92
C LYS A 211 -33.32 14.95 -18.21
N VAL A 212 -33.52 14.50 -19.45
CA VAL A 212 -33.00 13.20 -19.88
C VAL A 212 -31.47 13.19 -19.81
N GLN A 213 -30.82 14.26 -20.27
CA GLN A 213 -29.37 14.40 -20.19
C GLN A 213 -28.88 14.28 -18.74
N LEU A 214 -29.55 14.95 -17.82
CA LEU A 214 -29.18 14.93 -16.39
C LEU A 214 -29.28 13.54 -15.79
N ILE A 215 -30.40 12.87 -15.97
CA ILE A 215 -30.61 11.52 -15.40
C ILE A 215 -29.64 10.49 -16.00
N GLU A 216 -29.42 10.55 -17.29
CA GLU A 216 -28.44 9.65 -17.94
C GLU A 216 -27.01 9.91 -17.44
N ALA A 217 -26.66 11.16 -17.20
CA ALA A 217 -25.34 11.52 -16.64
C ALA A 217 -25.19 11.00 -15.20
N VAL A 218 -26.20 11.14 -14.35
CA VAL A 218 -26.20 10.61 -12.98
C VAL A 218 -26.04 9.09 -13.00
N LYS A 219 -26.78 8.40 -13.85
CA LYS A 219 -26.65 6.95 -14.04
C LYS A 219 -25.24 6.56 -14.48
N ALA A 220 -24.65 7.32 -15.38
CA ALA A 220 -23.28 7.05 -15.85
C ALA A 220 -22.26 7.17 -14.73
N VAL A 221 -22.38 8.17 -13.87
CA VAL A 221 -21.49 8.32 -12.70
C VAL A 221 -21.68 7.14 -11.74
N PHE A 222 -22.88 6.72 -11.46
CA PHE A 222 -23.13 5.54 -10.62
C PHE A 222 -22.53 4.27 -11.23
N ARG A 223 -22.69 4.08 -12.56
CA ARG A 223 -22.08 2.93 -13.27
C ARG A 223 -20.55 2.94 -13.20
N SER A 224 -19.94 4.12 -13.20
CA SER A 224 -18.48 4.24 -13.16
C SER A 224 -17.85 3.69 -11.88
N TRP A 225 -18.64 3.65 -10.79
CA TRP A 225 -18.21 3.02 -9.53
C TRP A 225 -17.81 1.54 -9.71
N ASP A 226 -18.52 0.81 -10.57
CA ASP A 226 -18.28 -0.63 -10.81
C ASP A 226 -17.59 -0.88 -12.17
N ASN A 227 -16.89 0.08 -12.73
CA ASN A 227 -16.11 -0.17 -13.95
C ASN A 227 -14.80 -0.92 -13.62
N PRO A 228 -14.18 -1.63 -14.57
CA PRO A 228 -12.97 -2.42 -14.32
C PRO A 228 -11.82 -1.61 -13.72
N ARG A 229 -11.58 -0.40 -14.20
CA ARG A 229 -10.51 0.49 -13.69
C ARG A 229 -10.75 0.85 -12.23
N ALA A 230 -11.96 1.24 -11.90
CA ALA A 230 -12.35 1.60 -10.55
C ALA A 230 -12.23 0.41 -9.59
N ASN A 231 -12.64 -0.77 -10.03
CA ASN A 231 -12.55 -2.00 -9.25
C ASN A 231 -11.08 -2.36 -8.92
N VAL A 232 -10.19 -2.27 -9.90
CA VAL A 232 -8.75 -2.51 -9.69
C VAL A 232 -8.17 -1.48 -8.74
N TYR A 233 -8.47 -0.21 -8.94
CA TYR A 233 -7.98 0.87 -8.07
C TYR A 233 -8.44 0.67 -6.62
N ARG A 234 -9.72 0.34 -6.43
CA ARG A 234 -10.24 0.10 -5.08
C ARG A 234 -9.55 -1.06 -4.38
N ARG A 235 -9.30 -2.16 -5.08
CA ARG A 235 -8.56 -3.30 -4.51
C ARG A 235 -7.15 -2.91 -4.09
N MET A 236 -6.45 -2.17 -4.95
CA MET A 236 -5.08 -1.73 -4.68
C MET A 236 -4.99 -0.75 -3.50
N ASN A 237 -6.05 0.03 -3.28
CA ASN A 237 -6.10 1.06 -2.23
C ASN A 237 -7.02 0.68 -1.05
N GLU A 238 -7.46 -0.56 -0.99
CA GLU A 238 -8.26 -1.10 0.11
C GLU A 238 -9.55 -0.31 0.38
N ILE A 239 -10.21 0.13 -0.68
CA ILE A 239 -11.48 0.86 -0.61
C ILE A 239 -12.64 -0.13 -0.72
N PRO A 240 -13.52 -0.23 0.32
CA PRO A 240 -14.65 -1.16 0.29
C PRO A 240 -15.64 -0.90 -0.84
N TYR A 241 -16.20 -1.96 -1.40
CA TYR A 241 -17.16 -1.89 -2.49
C TYR A 241 -18.48 -1.19 -2.10
N ASP A 242 -18.88 -1.30 -0.86
CA ASP A 242 -20.14 -0.77 -0.34
C ASP A 242 -20.13 0.74 -0.05
N TRP A 243 -18.96 1.40 -0.21
CA TRP A 243 -18.89 2.84 0.01
C TRP A 243 -19.66 3.65 -1.04
N GLY A 244 -19.65 3.24 -2.30
CA GLY A 244 -20.28 3.95 -3.39
C GLY A 244 -19.65 5.30 -3.69
N THR A 245 -20.23 6.01 -4.66
CA THR A 245 -19.85 7.38 -5.01
C THR A 245 -21.02 8.33 -4.86
N ALA A 246 -20.74 9.54 -4.39
CA ALA A 246 -21.70 10.64 -4.48
C ALA A 246 -21.63 11.27 -5.89
N VAL A 247 -22.66 12.01 -6.24
CA VAL A 247 -22.75 12.76 -7.49
C VAL A 247 -23.00 14.22 -7.16
N ASN A 248 -22.13 15.11 -7.63
CA ASN A 248 -22.28 16.55 -7.45
C ASN A 248 -22.85 17.18 -8.71
N VAL A 249 -24.01 17.79 -8.61
CA VAL A 249 -24.68 18.57 -9.67
C VAL A 249 -24.47 20.03 -9.33
N GLN A 250 -23.70 20.73 -10.15
CA GLN A 250 -23.23 22.08 -9.85
C GLN A 250 -23.41 23.01 -11.06
N SER A 251 -23.84 24.24 -10.81
CA SER A 251 -23.91 25.24 -11.88
C SER A 251 -22.54 25.49 -12.48
N MET A 252 -22.46 25.64 -13.81
CA MET A 252 -21.20 25.84 -14.51
C MET A 252 -20.62 27.24 -14.25
N ALA A 253 -19.29 27.28 -14.10
CA ALA A 253 -18.48 28.48 -14.26
C ALA A 253 -17.55 28.26 -15.47
N PHE A 254 -17.48 29.24 -16.37
CA PHE A 254 -16.84 29.06 -17.65
C PHE A 254 -15.46 29.75 -17.73
N GLY A 255 -14.40 28.97 -17.71
CA GLY A 255 -13.04 29.44 -17.90
C GLY A 255 -12.69 29.75 -19.37
N ASN A 256 -13.55 29.37 -20.31
CA ASN A 256 -13.35 29.54 -21.74
C ASN A 256 -14.23 30.64 -22.36
N SER A 257 -14.67 31.61 -21.57
CA SER A 257 -15.51 32.72 -22.04
C SER A 257 -14.72 33.96 -22.52
N GLY A 258 -13.44 33.82 -22.76
CA GLY A 258 -12.57 34.88 -23.27
C GLY A 258 -11.26 35.06 -22.50
N ASN A 259 -10.54 36.13 -22.83
CA ASN A 259 -9.19 36.34 -22.25
C ASN A 259 -9.18 36.85 -20.80
N THR A 260 -10.35 37.21 -20.25
CA THR A 260 -10.51 37.56 -18.83
C THR A 260 -10.99 36.34 -18.01
N SER A 261 -10.98 35.19 -18.61
CA SER A 261 -11.41 33.92 -18.02
C SER A 261 -10.28 32.91 -18.07
N GLY A 262 -10.36 31.92 -17.25
CA GLY A 262 -9.35 30.85 -17.18
C GLY A 262 -9.69 29.79 -16.14
N THR A 263 -8.80 28.84 -16.02
CA THR A 263 -8.94 27.74 -15.04
C THR A 263 -7.56 27.34 -14.53
N GLY A 264 -7.51 26.75 -13.35
CA GLY A 264 -6.25 26.31 -12.78
C GLY A 264 -6.38 25.39 -11.60
N VAL A 265 -5.25 24.86 -11.22
CA VAL A 265 -5.08 24.02 -10.03
C VAL A 265 -3.89 24.54 -9.23
N ALA A 266 -3.99 24.53 -7.92
CA ALA A 266 -2.92 24.98 -7.07
C ALA A 266 -2.92 24.28 -5.71
N PHE A 267 -1.72 24.18 -5.14
CA PHE A 267 -1.48 23.67 -3.80
C PHE A 267 -1.02 24.81 -2.90
N THR A 268 -1.42 24.81 -1.65
CA THR A 268 -0.96 25.81 -0.67
C THR A 268 0.51 25.62 -0.29
N ARG A 269 1.03 24.40 -0.46
CA ARG A 269 2.45 24.05 -0.27
C ARG A 269 2.88 23.10 -1.39
N ASN A 270 4.17 23.05 -1.67
CA ASN A 270 4.68 22.17 -2.71
C ASN A 270 4.42 20.69 -2.32
N PRO A 271 3.65 19.93 -3.10
CA PRO A 271 3.30 18.54 -2.77
C PRO A 271 4.47 17.56 -2.92
N ALA A 272 5.53 17.96 -3.59
CA ALA A 272 6.73 17.14 -3.78
C ALA A 272 7.77 17.35 -2.68
N THR A 273 7.95 18.61 -2.24
CA THR A 273 9.02 19.02 -1.31
C THR A 273 8.52 19.45 0.07
N GLY A 274 7.26 19.85 0.18
CA GLY A 274 6.70 20.42 1.41
C GLY A 274 7.01 21.89 1.62
N GLU A 275 7.68 22.56 0.67
CA GLU A 275 7.98 23.99 0.77
C GLU A 275 6.70 24.81 0.93
N LYS A 276 6.72 25.78 1.86
CA LYS A 276 5.59 26.69 2.11
C LYS A 276 5.53 27.79 1.06
N ALA A 277 5.04 27.44 -0.12
CA ALA A 277 4.83 28.37 -1.21
C ALA A 277 3.66 27.89 -2.07
N LEU A 278 2.84 28.80 -2.55
CA LEU A 278 1.75 28.48 -3.46
C LEU A 278 2.33 27.85 -4.73
N PHE A 279 1.90 26.66 -5.07
CA PHE A 279 2.42 25.88 -6.18
C PHE A 279 1.27 25.45 -7.08
N GLY A 280 1.32 25.79 -8.36
CA GLY A 280 0.24 25.44 -9.28
C GLY A 280 0.38 26.03 -10.66
N GLU A 281 -0.65 25.76 -11.46
CA GLU A 281 -0.69 26.12 -12.88
C GLU A 281 -2.09 26.64 -13.27
N TYR A 282 -2.13 27.48 -14.29
CA TYR A 282 -3.39 27.96 -14.83
C TYR A 282 -3.29 28.15 -16.35
N LEU A 283 -4.46 28.15 -17.01
CA LEU A 283 -4.62 28.49 -18.41
C LEU A 283 -5.66 29.59 -18.58
N ILE A 284 -5.35 30.58 -19.40
CA ILE A 284 -6.31 31.62 -19.84
C ILE A 284 -7.20 31.04 -20.93
N ASN A 285 -8.45 31.44 -20.96
CA ASN A 285 -9.45 31.00 -21.92
C ASN A 285 -9.46 29.49 -22.14
N ALA A 286 -9.69 28.75 -21.04
CA ALA A 286 -9.65 27.30 -21.02
C ALA A 286 -10.58 26.72 -19.95
N GLN A 287 -10.97 25.48 -20.14
CA GLN A 287 -11.65 24.68 -19.13
C GLN A 287 -10.69 23.70 -18.46
N GLY A 288 -11.11 23.13 -17.32
CA GLY A 288 -10.25 22.22 -16.55
C GLY A 288 -9.71 21.03 -17.35
N GLU A 289 -10.50 20.50 -18.28
CA GLU A 289 -10.10 19.42 -19.19
C GLU A 289 -8.92 19.81 -20.09
N ASP A 290 -8.77 21.06 -20.44
CA ASP A 290 -7.66 21.55 -21.29
C ASP A 290 -6.34 21.54 -20.52
N VAL A 291 -6.36 21.75 -19.22
CA VAL A 291 -5.18 21.65 -18.34
C VAL A 291 -4.70 20.20 -18.29
N VAL A 292 -5.62 19.27 -18.10
CA VAL A 292 -5.32 17.83 -17.99
C VAL A 292 -4.87 17.24 -19.34
N ALA A 293 -5.49 17.67 -20.44
CA ALA A 293 -5.17 17.16 -21.77
C ALA A 293 -3.76 17.53 -22.26
N GLY A 294 -3.13 18.55 -21.67
CA GLY A 294 -1.77 18.95 -22.03
C GLY A 294 -1.60 19.53 -23.43
N ILE A 295 -2.69 19.94 -24.07
CA ILE A 295 -2.69 20.50 -25.44
C ILE A 295 -2.02 21.87 -25.46
N ARG A 296 -2.17 22.64 -24.39
CA ARG A 296 -1.55 23.94 -24.17
C ARG A 296 -0.64 23.87 -22.96
N THR A 297 0.47 24.60 -22.99
CA THR A 297 1.40 24.67 -21.86
C THR A 297 0.83 25.61 -20.79
N PRO A 298 0.51 25.11 -19.58
CA PRO A 298 0.04 25.97 -18.48
C PRO A 298 1.12 26.94 -18.01
N SER A 299 0.70 28.08 -17.51
CA SER A 299 1.58 29.05 -16.85
C SER A 299 1.66 28.75 -15.34
N PRO A 300 2.82 29.03 -14.69
CA PRO A 300 2.91 28.95 -13.24
C PRO A 300 1.92 29.89 -12.57
N ILE A 301 1.35 29.48 -11.44
CA ILE A 301 0.34 30.27 -10.71
C ILE A 301 0.86 31.66 -10.32
N SER A 302 2.16 31.81 -10.08
CA SER A 302 2.78 33.09 -9.76
C SER A 302 2.62 34.15 -10.86
N LYS A 303 2.51 33.72 -12.11
CA LYS A 303 2.33 34.62 -13.25
C LYS A 303 0.91 35.23 -13.25
N LEU A 304 -0.05 34.61 -12.59
CA LEU A 304 -1.40 35.17 -12.47
C LEU A 304 -1.40 36.53 -11.75
N ALA A 305 -0.42 36.76 -10.86
CA ALA A 305 -0.25 38.04 -10.17
C ALA A 305 0.00 39.20 -11.15
N GLU A 306 0.63 38.92 -12.30
CA GLU A 306 0.89 39.92 -13.36
C GLU A 306 -0.32 40.06 -14.27
N GLU A 307 -0.95 38.98 -14.66
CA GLU A 307 -2.04 38.96 -15.63
C GLU A 307 -3.39 39.38 -15.05
N MET A 308 -3.70 38.95 -13.83
CA MET A 308 -4.95 39.24 -13.10
C MET A 308 -4.68 39.51 -11.63
N PRO A 309 -4.11 40.67 -11.27
CA PRO A 309 -3.65 40.93 -9.90
C PRO A 309 -4.76 40.86 -8.83
N GLU A 310 -5.95 41.36 -9.15
CA GLU A 310 -7.07 41.30 -8.20
C GLU A 310 -7.57 39.86 -7.92
N VAL A 311 -7.64 39.06 -8.97
CA VAL A 311 -8.02 37.63 -8.88
C VAL A 311 -6.97 36.89 -8.09
N TYR A 312 -5.70 37.10 -8.38
CA TYR A 312 -4.58 36.46 -7.68
C TYR A 312 -4.61 36.77 -6.17
N LYS A 313 -4.82 38.04 -5.82
CA LYS A 313 -4.91 38.49 -4.44
C LYS A 313 -6.06 37.80 -3.69
N GLN A 314 -7.22 37.70 -4.32
CA GLN A 314 -8.39 37.01 -3.77
C GLN A 314 -8.09 35.53 -3.60
N PHE A 315 -7.43 34.91 -4.57
CA PHE A 315 -7.08 33.50 -4.52
C PHE A 315 -6.08 33.20 -3.41
N VAL A 316 -5.05 34.02 -3.23
CA VAL A 316 -4.07 33.88 -2.13
C VAL A 316 -4.76 33.97 -0.77
N ASP A 317 -5.69 34.92 -0.61
CA ASP A 317 -6.47 35.05 0.62
C ASP A 317 -7.31 33.79 0.91
N ILE A 318 -8.00 33.27 -0.09
CA ILE A 318 -8.81 32.05 0.01
C ILE A 318 -7.92 30.85 0.36
N ALA A 319 -6.77 30.72 -0.31
CA ALA A 319 -5.82 29.64 -0.06
C ALA A 319 -5.33 29.63 1.40
N SER A 320 -4.99 30.80 1.91
CA SER A 320 -4.58 30.97 3.32
C SER A 320 -5.70 30.62 4.29
N ARG A 321 -6.93 31.08 4.00
CA ARG A 321 -8.10 30.77 4.83
C ARG A 321 -8.43 29.29 4.84
N LEU A 322 -8.34 28.62 3.70
CA LEU A 322 -8.60 27.17 3.58
C LEU A 322 -7.57 26.35 4.35
N GLU A 323 -6.29 26.69 4.23
CA GLU A 323 -5.23 26.00 4.95
C GLU A 323 -5.42 26.13 6.47
N LYS A 324 -5.75 27.29 6.97
CA LYS A 324 -6.04 27.53 8.40
C LYS A 324 -7.31 26.81 8.85
N HIS A 325 -8.34 26.82 8.01
CA HIS A 325 -9.63 26.19 8.34
C HIS A 325 -9.54 24.67 8.43
N TYR A 326 -8.88 24.03 7.45
CA TYR A 326 -8.67 22.58 7.45
C TYR A 326 -7.45 22.14 8.27
N ARG A 327 -6.63 23.10 8.65
CA ARG A 327 -5.39 22.85 9.42
C ARG A 327 -4.45 21.86 8.70
N ASP A 328 -4.42 21.96 7.39
CA ASP A 328 -3.60 21.14 6.50
C ASP A 328 -3.42 21.82 5.15
N MET A 329 -2.36 21.43 4.42
CA MET A 329 -2.16 21.93 3.06
C MET A 329 -3.36 21.53 2.18
N GLN A 330 -3.71 22.39 1.26
CA GLN A 330 -4.87 22.21 0.38
C GLN A 330 -4.45 22.10 -1.07
N ASP A 331 -5.14 21.22 -1.79
CA ASP A 331 -5.16 21.08 -3.23
C ASP A 331 -6.48 21.71 -3.71
N MET A 332 -6.39 22.72 -4.57
CA MET A 332 -7.52 23.55 -4.96
C MET A 332 -7.68 23.58 -6.48
N GLU A 333 -8.92 23.50 -6.91
CA GLU A 333 -9.32 23.80 -8.30
C GLU A 333 -10.11 25.08 -8.33
N PHE A 334 -9.84 25.94 -9.32
CA PHE A 334 -10.54 27.18 -9.48
C PHE A 334 -10.83 27.50 -10.94
N THR A 335 -11.84 28.31 -11.17
CA THR A 335 -12.18 28.85 -12.49
C THR A 335 -12.39 30.36 -12.36
N ILE A 336 -11.95 31.10 -13.37
CA ILE A 336 -12.15 32.54 -13.49
C ILE A 336 -13.09 32.76 -14.66
N GLU A 337 -14.26 33.34 -14.42
CA GLU A 337 -15.23 33.68 -15.44
C GLU A 337 -15.37 35.21 -15.52
N ASN A 338 -14.93 35.78 -16.61
CA ASN A 338 -14.99 37.23 -16.85
C ASN A 338 -14.46 38.06 -15.66
N GLY A 339 -13.30 37.70 -15.16
CA GLY A 339 -12.64 38.38 -14.04
C GLY A 339 -13.14 38.00 -12.67
N LYS A 340 -14.12 37.09 -12.55
CA LYS A 340 -14.68 36.64 -11.29
C LYS A 340 -14.16 35.24 -10.93
N LEU A 341 -13.58 35.11 -9.74
CA LEU A 341 -13.03 33.85 -9.23
C LEU A 341 -14.12 32.97 -8.66
N TYR A 342 -14.08 31.67 -9.00
CA TYR A 342 -14.88 30.61 -8.41
C TYR A 342 -14.00 29.47 -7.94
N MET A 343 -14.27 28.96 -6.73
CA MET A 343 -13.63 27.77 -6.20
C MET A 343 -14.48 26.55 -6.56
N LEU A 344 -13.88 25.58 -7.23
CA LEU A 344 -14.58 24.37 -7.67
C LEU A 344 -14.31 23.18 -6.76
N GLN A 345 -13.16 23.14 -6.12
CA GLN A 345 -12.77 22.04 -5.25
C GLN A 345 -11.67 22.47 -4.29
N THR A 346 -11.72 21.95 -3.08
CA THR A 346 -10.59 21.91 -2.17
C THR A 346 -10.53 20.53 -1.53
N ARG A 347 -9.33 20.07 -1.26
CA ARG A 347 -9.10 18.83 -0.51
C ARG A 347 -7.75 18.89 0.17
N ASN A 348 -7.56 18.05 1.19
CA ASN A 348 -6.24 17.85 1.75
C ASN A 348 -5.35 17.28 0.63
N GLY A 349 -4.26 17.96 0.33
CA GLY A 349 -3.46 17.66 -0.84
C GLY A 349 -2.73 16.33 -0.72
N LYS A 350 -2.79 15.53 -1.78
CA LYS A 350 -1.91 14.38 -1.91
C LYS A 350 -0.48 14.88 -2.07
N ARG A 351 0.44 14.19 -1.41
CA ARG A 351 1.82 14.63 -1.31
C ARG A 351 2.76 13.43 -1.22
N THR A 352 4.01 13.65 -1.56
CA THR A 352 5.05 12.63 -1.36
C THR A 352 5.25 12.38 0.13
N ALA A 353 5.85 11.25 0.47
CA ALA A 353 6.18 10.93 1.86
C ALA A 353 7.08 11.99 2.51
N ALA A 354 8.08 12.47 1.78
CA ALA A 354 8.97 13.53 2.25
C ALA A 354 8.21 14.83 2.52
N ALA A 355 7.30 15.21 1.62
CA ALA A 355 6.45 16.39 1.80
C ALA A 355 5.50 16.21 2.98
N ALA A 356 4.89 15.04 3.14
CA ALA A 356 3.98 14.74 4.24
C ALA A 356 4.67 14.93 5.59
N LEU A 357 5.87 14.41 5.73
CA LEU A 357 6.68 14.55 6.93
C LEU A 357 7.03 16.01 7.21
N LYS A 358 7.56 16.71 6.22
CA LYS A 358 7.95 18.11 6.35
C LYS A 358 6.76 19.01 6.70
N ILE A 359 5.64 18.83 6.02
CA ILE A 359 4.42 19.61 6.26
C ILE A 359 3.89 19.37 7.67
N ALA A 360 3.85 18.11 8.12
CA ALA A 360 3.38 17.77 9.46
C ALA A 360 4.22 18.47 10.53
N VAL A 361 5.54 18.42 10.40
CA VAL A 361 6.46 19.07 11.34
C VAL A 361 6.32 20.61 11.27
N ASP A 362 6.26 21.17 10.08
CA ASP A 362 6.12 22.63 9.90
C ASP A 362 4.79 23.14 10.48
N LEU A 363 3.70 22.41 10.32
CA LEU A 363 2.40 22.80 10.88
C LEU A 363 2.38 22.79 12.41
N VAL A 364 3.14 21.90 13.04
CA VAL A 364 3.36 21.94 14.50
C VAL A 364 4.16 23.16 14.90
N ASP A 365 5.25 23.43 14.23
CA ASP A 365 6.11 24.58 14.50
C ASP A 365 5.38 25.91 14.30
N GLU A 366 4.43 25.98 13.36
CA GLU A 366 3.57 27.14 13.12
C GLU A 366 2.41 27.25 14.13
N GLY A 367 2.27 26.28 15.03
CA GLY A 367 1.20 26.28 16.04
C GLY A 367 -0.18 25.92 15.47
N MET A 368 -0.25 25.42 14.26
CA MET A 368 -1.52 25.10 13.58
C MET A 368 -2.10 23.77 14.05
N ILE A 369 -1.24 22.79 14.34
CA ILE A 369 -1.64 21.46 14.83
C ILE A 369 -0.79 21.04 16.02
N THR A 370 -1.29 20.06 16.78
CA THR A 370 -0.53 19.45 17.89
C THR A 370 0.39 18.35 17.38
N GLU A 371 1.33 17.91 18.20
CA GLU A 371 2.21 16.78 17.90
C GLU A 371 1.41 15.50 17.62
N LYS A 372 0.37 15.24 18.40
CA LYS A 372 -0.53 14.09 18.19
C LYS A 372 -1.25 14.18 16.85
N GLU A 373 -1.74 15.35 16.49
CA GLU A 373 -2.38 15.56 15.20
C GLU A 373 -1.40 15.34 14.03
N ALA A 374 -0.15 15.80 14.19
CA ALA A 374 0.91 15.58 13.20
C ALA A 374 1.18 14.08 12.99
N VAL A 375 1.25 13.32 14.07
CA VAL A 375 1.44 11.86 14.02
C VAL A 375 0.33 11.18 13.20
N LEU A 376 -0.89 11.69 13.26
CA LEU A 376 -2.02 11.15 12.48
C LEU A 376 -2.00 11.57 11.00
N ARG A 377 -1.20 12.57 10.62
CA ARG A 377 -1.18 13.14 9.26
C ARG A 377 -0.35 12.36 8.26
N VAL A 378 0.58 11.54 8.73
CA VAL A 378 1.45 10.73 7.88
C VAL A 378 0.96 9.28 7.91
N GLU A 379 0.65 8.72 6.76
CA GLU A 379 0.28 7.31 6.69
C GLU A 379 1.52 6.44 6.94
N PRO A 380 1.43 5.42 7.80
CA PRO A 380 2.60 4.58 8.12
C PRO A 380 3.29 3.98 6.90
N LYS A 381 2.54 3.55 5.91
CA LYS A 381 3.10 2.98 4.66
C LYS A 381 3.95 3.98 3.87
N GLN A 382 3.68 5.28 3.99
CA GLN A 382 4.47 6.31 3.33
C GLN A 382 5.92 6.36 3.82
N LEU A 383 6.18 5.95 5.05
CA LEU A 383 7.53 5.92 5.60
C LEU A 383 8.46 4.97 4.83
N ASP A 384 7.89 3.95 4.20
CA ASP A 384 8.65 2.96 3.43
C ASP A 384 9.49 3.63 2.33
N SER A 385 8.91 4.60 1.62
CA SER A 385 9.62 5.32 0.56
C SER A 385 10.77 6.20 1.07
N LEU A 386 10.73 6.60 2.34
CA LEU A 386 11.81 7.37 2.97
C LEU A 386 13.02 6.50 3.37
N LEU A 387 12.81 5.20 3.47
CA LEU A 387 13.82 4.24 3.94
C LEU A 387 14.56 3.56 2.78
N HIS A 388 14.14 3.78 1.54
CA HIS A 388 14.66 3.12 0.36
C HIS A 388 15.10 4.14 -0.71
N PRO A 389 16.07 3.79 -1.59
CA PRO A 389 16.45 4.63 -2.72
C PRO A 389 15.28 4.89 -3.67
N GLN A 390 15.29 6.04 -4.34
CA GLN A 390 14.28 6.46 -5.33
C GLN A 390 14.95 6.79 -6.66
N PHE A 391 14.22 6.64 -7.77
CA PHE A 391 14.69 7.09 -9.08
C PHE A 391 14.60 8.61 -9.22
N ASP A 392 15.49 9.18 -10.03
CA ASP A 392 15.34 10.53 -10.52
C ASP A 392 14.05 10.63 -11.35
N ALA A 393 13.14 11.53 -10.96
CA ALA A 393 11.79 11.62 -11.55
C ALA A 393 11.81 11.97 -13.04
N GLU A 394 12.73 12.86 -13.47
CA GLU A 394 12.85 13.26 -14.86
C GLU A 394 13.35 12.11 -15.75
N ALA A 395 14.37 11.40 -15.30
CA ALA A 395 14.89 10.23 -16.01
C ALA A 395 13.88 9.09 -16.08
N LEU A 396 13.11 8.89 -15.01
CA LEU A 396 12.08 7.84 -14.96
C LEU A 396 10.95 8.10 -15.98
N LYS A 397 10.53 9.34 -16.16
CA LYS A 397 9.48 9.71 -17.14
C LYS A 397 9.88 9.40 -18.57
N LYS A 398 11.16 9.46 -18.89
CA LYS A 398 11.71 9.19 -20.23
C LYS A 398 12.02 7.72 -20.46
N ALA A 399 12.01 6.89 -19.42
CA ALA A 399 12.38 5.51 -19.51
C ALA A 399 11.21 4.63 -19.99
N GLU A 400 11.56 3.60 -20.79
CA GLU A 400 10.59 2.63 -21.30
C GLU A 400 10.54 1.41 -20.40
N VAL A 401 9.32 1.02 -19.99
CA VAL A 401 9.09 -0.22 -19.27
C VAL A 401 9.23 -1.39 -20.25
N ILE A 402 10.17 -2.29 -20.00
CA ILE A 402 10.40 -3.48 -20.85
C ILE A 402 9.73 -4.73 -20.31
N GLY A 403 9.32 -4.73 -19.05
CA GLY A 403 8.63 -5.84 -18.42
C GLY A 403 8.11 -5.48 -17.04
N LYS A 404 7.27 -6.36 -16.49
CA LYS A 404 6.68 -6.17 -15.17
C LYS A 404 6.62 -7.48 -14.41
N GLY A 405 7.08 -7.46 -13.17
CA GLY A 405 6.93 -8.55 -12.23
C GLY A 405 6.17 -8.08 -10.99
N LEU A 406 6.27 -8.83 -9.92
CA LEU A 406 5.69 -8.49 -8.63
C LEU A 406 6.59 -7.50 -7.89
N ALA A 407 5.98 -6.49 -7.28
CA ALA A 407 6.66 -5.53 -6.41
C ALA A 407 6.98 -6.22 -5.06
N ALA A 408 8.01 -7.03 -5.05
CA ALA A 408 8.33 -7.93 -3.95
C ALA A 408 9.05 -7.24 -2.78
N SER A 409 9.92 -6.29 -3.07
CA SER A 409 10.60 -5.47 -2.06
C SER A 409 10.82 -4.07 -2.62
N PRO A 410 10.43 -3.02 -1.88
CA PRO A 410 10.42 -1.66 -2.42
C PRO A 410 11.79 -1.08 -2.66
N GLY A 411 11.84 0.02 -3.39
CA GLY A 411 13.01 0.80 -3.70
C GLY A 411 13.35 0.79 -5.19
N ALA A 412 14.26 1.68 -5.55
CA ALA A 412 14.80 1.80 -6.88
C ALA A 412 16.20 1.19 -6.95
N ALA A 413 16.48 0.40 -7.98
CA ALA A 413 17.78 -0.18 -8.18
C ALA A 413 18.23 0.02 -9.63
N CYS A 414 19.51 0.33 -9.80
CA CYS A 414 20.19 0.43 -11.09
C CYS A 414 21.52 -0.31 -10.99
N GLY A 415 21.83 -1.15 -11.94
CA GLY A 415 23.06 -1.91 -11.90
C GLY A 415 23.30 -2.75 -13.14
N GLN A 416 24.48 -3.37 -13.15
CA GLN A 416 24.89 -4.26 -14.22
C GLN A 416 24.46 -5.70 -13.93
N VAL A 417 23.95 -6.38 -14.94
CA VAL A 417 23.39 -7.71 -14.81
C VAL A 417 24.47 -8.75 -14.47
N VAL A 418 24.19 -9.58 -13.47
CA VAL A 418 24.94 -10.78 -13.13
C VAL A 418 23.95 -11.94 -12.89
N PHE A 419 24.40 -13.19 -13.11
CA PHE A 419 23.51 -14.34 -13.11
C PHE A 419 23.73 -15.35 -11.98
N THR A 420 24.83 -15.22 -11.24
CA THR A 420 25.10 -16.07 -10.07
C THR A 420 25.53 -15.23 -8.88
N ALA A 421 25.29 -15.76 -7.69
CA ALA A 421 25.71 -15.13 -6.44
C ALA A 421 27.23 -14.96 -6.39
N GLU A 422 27.98 -15.97 -6.86
CA GLU A 422 29.44 -15.94 -6.94
C GLU A 422 29.92 -14.83 -7.88
N ASP A 423 29.32 -14.69 -9.07
CA ASP A 423 29.67 -13.64 -10.02
C ASP A 423 29.38 -12.25 -9.45
N ALA A 424 28.25 -12.10 -8.74
CA ALA A 424 27.90 -10.84 -8.07
C ALA A 424 28.97 -10.46 -7.04
N LYS A 425 29.31 -11.37 -6.17
CA LYS A 425 30.32 -11.17 -5.12
C LYS A 425 31.69 -10.82 -5.72
N ASN A 426 32.16 -11.61 -6.69
CA ASN A 426 33.45 -11.40 -7.33
C ASN A 426 33.50 -10.06 -8.09
N ALA A 427 32.45 -9.70 -8.81
CA ALA A 427 32.41 -8.46 -9.57
C ALA A 427 32.45 -7.22 -8.66
N VAL A 428 31.77 -7.24 -7.55
CA VAL A 428 31.73 -6.12 -6.59
C VAL A 428 33.06 -6.05 -5.80
N GLU A 429 33.55 -7.17 -5.28
CA GLU A 429 34.80 -7.21 -4.49
C GLU A 429 36.03 -6.84 -5.31
N SER A 430 36.09 -7.27 -6.57
CA SER A 430 37.20 -6.93 -7.48
C SER A 430 37.12 -5.49 -8.01
N GLY A 431 36.02 -4.80 -7.84
CA GLY A 431 35.75 -3.46 -8.37
C GLY A 431 35.46 -3.43 -9.87
N LYS A 432 35.31 -4.60 -10.52
CA LYS A 432 34.94 -4.71 -11.95
C LYS A 432 33.56 -4.11 -12.24
N MET A 433 32.59 -4.33 -11.33
CA MET A 433 31.25 -3.77 -11.37
C MET A 433 30.93 -3.21 -10.00
N LYS A 434 30.63 -1.92 -9.92
CA LYS A 434 30.32 -1.27 -8.64
C LYS A 434 28.90 -1.54 -8.18
N LYS A 435 27.96 -1.62 -9.12
CA LYS A 435 26.53 -1.85 -8.87
C LYS A 435 26.07 -3.01 -9.73
N VAL A 436 25.53 -4.04 -9.11
CA VAL A 436 25.03 -5.23 -9.81
C VAL A 436 23.57 -5.51 -9.51
N ILE A 437 22.86 -6.05 -10.51
CA ILE A 437 21.52 -6.62 -10.38
C ILE A 437 21.64 -8.12 -10.56
N LEU A 438 21.26 -8.88 -9.55
CA LEU A 438 21.26 -10.35 -9.60
C LEU A 438 20.01 -10.85 -10.29
N VAL A 439 20.16 -11.54 -11.41
CA VAL A 439 19.06 -12.11 -12.20
C VAL A 439 19.12 -13.64 -12.07
N ARG A 440 18.05 -14.22 -11.52
CA ARG A 440 17.95 -15.67 -11.29
C ARG A 440 16.59 -16.19 -11.73
N LEU A 441 16.51 -17.48 -12.04
CA LEU A 441 15.21 -18.16 -12.16
C LEU A 441 14.48 -18.08 -10.80
N GLU A 442 15.20 -18.41 -9.74
CA GLU A 442 14.77 -18.29 -8.35
C GLU A 442 16.01 -18.23 -7.47
N THR A 443 15.90 -17.71 -6.26
CA THR A 443 17.00 -17.71 -5.31
C THR A 443 16.83 -18.80 -4.25
N SER A 444 17.92 -19.21 -3.67
CA SER A 444 17.98 -20.16 -2.56
C SER A 444 18.84 -19.57 -1.43
N PRO A 445 18.86 -20.16 -0.23
CA PRO A 445 19.71 -19.69 0.87
C PRO A 445 21.21 -19.59 0.50
N GLU A 446 21.65 -20.37 -0.48
CA GLU A 446 23.03 -20.34 -0.96
C GLU A 446 23.38 -19.05 -1.72
N ASP A 447 22.37 -18.32 -2.20
CA ASP A 447 22.54 -17.07 -2.95
C ASP A 447 22.70 -15.83 -2.06
N ILE A 448 22.61 -15.95 -0.75
CA ILE A 448 22.59 -14.80 0.19
C ILE A 448 23.81 -13.90 0.03
N GLU A 449 25.01 -14.42 -0.13
CA GLU A 449 26.21 -13.60 -0.28
C GLU A 449 26.17 -12.72 -1.54
N GLY A 450 25.63 -13.22 -2.62
CA GLY A 450 25.42 -12.46 -3.85
C GLY A 450 24.28 -11.45 -3.74
N MET A 451 23.23 -11.82 -3.01
CA MET A 451 22.11 -10.92 -2.76
C MET A 451 22.52 -9.70 -1.92
N VAL A 452 23.37 -9.92 -0.93
CA VAL A 452 23.86 -8.86 -0.03
C VAL A 452 24.59 -7.75 -0.80
N VAL A 453 25.42 -8.10 -1.77
CA VAL A 453 26.21 -7.13 -2.55
C VAL A 453 25.42 -6.50 -3.70
N SER A 454 24.25 -7.03 -4.04
CA SER A 454 23.44 -6.57 -5.17
C SER A 454 22.61 -5.34 -4.81
N GLN A 455 22.46 -4.45 -5.78
CA GLN A 455 21.56 -3.28 -5.65
C GLN A 455 20.09 -3.69 -5.73
N GLY A 456 19.82 -4.73 -6.53
CA GLY A 456 18.49 -5.27 -6.72
C GLY A 456 18.52 -6.71 -7.17
N ILE A 457 17.38 -7.39 -7.02
CA ILE A 457 17.22 -8.80 -7.32
C ILE A 457 16.01 -8.96 -8.25
N LEU A 458 16.22 -9.67 -9.35
CA LEU A 458 15.18 -9.95 -10.34
C LEU A 458 15.05 -11.46 -10.50
N THR A 459 13.86 -11.99 -10.27
CA THR A 459 13.59 -13.43 -10.46
C THR A 459 12.49 -13.69 -11.46
N VAL A 460 12.60 -14.80 -12.19
CA VAL A 460 11.60 -15.26 -13.15
C VAL A 460 10.42 -15.90 -12.42
N ARG A 461 10.72 -16.66 -11.37
CA ARG A 461 9.75 -17.39 -10.55
C ARG A 461 9.69 -16.84 -9.13
N GLY A 462 8.60 -17.11 -8.48
CA GLY A 462 8.40 -16.77 -7.08
C GLY A 462 7.37 -15.68 -6.86
N GLY A 463 6.62 -15.84 -5.79
CA GLY A 463 5.61 -14.87 -5.33
C GLY A 463 6.17 -13.96 -4.25
N MET A 464 5.26 -13.24 -3.59
CA MET A 464 5.59 -12.32 -2.50
C MET A 464 6.19 -13.02 -1.28
N THR A 465 6.07 -14.32 -1.20
CA THR A 465 6.55 -15.15 -0.09
C THR A 465 7.73 -16.03 -0.46
N SER A 466 8.25 -15.87 -1.67
CA SER A 466 9.42 -16.60 -2.14
C SER A 466 10.67 -16.22 -1.32
N HIS A 467 11.67 -17.06 -1.35
CA HIS A 467 12.95 -16.81 -0.68
C HIS A 467 13.53 -15.44 -1.08
N ALA A 468 13.56 -15.14 -2.39
CA ALA A 468 14.06 -13.85 -2.89
C ALA A 468 13.31 -12.67 -2.29
N ALA A 469 11.98 -12.71 -2.28
CA ALA A 469 11.13 -11.64 -1.77
C ALA A 469 11.34 -11.44 -0.26
N VAL A 470 11.32 -12.50 0.51
CA VAL A 470 11.46 -12.45 1.98
C VAL A 470 12.85 -11.94 2.38
N VAL A 471 13.89 -12.47 1.79
CA VAL A 471 15.29 -12.07 2.10
C VAL A 471 15.54 -10.63 1.65
N ALA A 472 15.08 -10.25 0.47
CA ALA A 472 15.24 -8.88 -0.03
C ALA A 472 14.56 -7.86 0.88
N ARG A 473 13.35 -8.12 1.33
CA ARG A 473 12.65 -7.26 2.30
C ARG A 473 13.41 -7.14 3.62
N GLY A 474 13.93 -8.26 4.11
CA GLY A 474 14.74 -8.26 5.33
C GLY A 474 16.02 -7.44 5.22
N MET A 475 16.64 -7.42 4.04
CA MET A 475 17.85 -6.65 3.76
C MET A 475 17.57 -5.20 3.33
N GLY A 476 16.34 -4.84 3.06
CA GLY A 476 15.99 -3.54 2.48
C GLY A 476 16.44 -3.38 1.03
N THR A 477 16.62 -4.48 0.32
CA THR A 477 17.08 -4.50 -1.08
C THR A 477 15.88 -4.56 -2.03
N CYS A 478 15.90 -3.76 -3.10
CA CYS A 478 14.90 -3.80 -4.15
C CYS A 478 14.77 -5.20 -4.75
N CYS A 479 13.55 -5.67 -4.90
CA CYS A 479 13.29 -6.96 -5.54
C CYS A 479 12.04 -6.92 -6.43
N VAL A 480 12.20 -7.39 -7.65
CA VAL A 480 11.10 -7.69 -8.57
C VAL A 480 11.11 -9.18 -8.79
N SER A 481 10.06 -9.88 -8.42
CA SER A 481 9.96 -11.33 -8.53
C SER A 481 8.83 -11.75 -9.47
N GLY A 482 8.87 -13.02 -9.89
CA GLY A 482 7.79 -13.59 -10.68
C GLY A 482 7.59 -12.98 -12.06
N CYS A 483 8.64 -12.46 -12.68
CA CYS A 483 8.57 -11.96 -14.05
C CYS A 483 8.67 -13.11 -15.06
N GLY A 484 7.56 -13.77 -15.34
CA GLY A 484 7.49 -14.97 -16.19
C GLY A 484 7.85 -14.73 -17.66
N ASP A 485 7.88 -13.48 -18.12
CA ASP A 485 8.24 -13.13 -19.49
C ASP A 485 9.75 -13.15 -19.73
N ILE A 486 10.54 -13.27 -18.69
CA ILE A 486 12.00 -13.36 -18.78
C ILE A 486 12.43 -14.78 -19.14
N ASN A 487 13.33 -14.87 -20.11
CA ASN A 487 13.95 -16.13 -20.51
C ASN A 487 15.43 -16.06 -20.19
N VAL A 488 15.88 -16.79 -19.18
CA VAL A 488 17.28 -16.79 -18.70
C VAL A 488 18.05 -17.95 -19.32
N ASP A 489 19.21 -17.66 -19.90
CA ASP A 489 20.20 -18.64 -20.36
C ASP A 489 21.48 -18.47 -19.53
N TYR A 490 21.67 -19.30 -18.51
CA TYR A 490 22.83 -19.25 -17.64
C TYR A 490 24.15 -19.58 -18.34
N ASP A 491 24.11 -20.46 -19.35
CA ASP A 491 25.29 -20.86 -20.06
C ASP A 491 25.88 -19.72 -20.89
N LYS A 492 25.01 -18.97 -21.56
CA LYS A 492 25.38 -17.77 -22.33
C LYS A 492 25.46 -16.50 -21.49
N LYS A 493 25.11 -16.58 -20.20
CA LYS A 493 25.02 -15.43 -19.28
C LYS A 493 24.22 -14.27 -19.90
N GLN A 494 22.99 -14.57 -20.26
CA GLN A 494 22.05 -13.60 -20.86
C GLN A 494 20.60 -13.89 -20.50
N PHE A 495 19.75 -12.91 -20.64
CA PHE A 495 18.30 -13.08 -20.61
C PHE A 495 17.64 -12.27 -21.70
N THR A 496 16.43 -12.68 -22.11
CA THR A 496 15.60 -11.95 -23.06
C THR A 496 14.34 -11.44 -22.39
N LEU A 497 13.96 -10.21 -22.69
CA LEU A 497 12.76 -9.56 -22.19
C LEU A 497 12.35 -8.45 -23.16
N GLY A 498 11.07 -8.36 -23.48
CA GLY A 498 10.56 -7.33 -24.38
C GLY A 498 11.19 -7.37 -25.80
N GLY A 499 11.57 -8.55 -26.27
CA GLY A 499 12.18 -8.74 -27.58
C GLY A 499 13.66 -8.33 -27.67
N LYS A 500 14.29 -7.98 -26.55
CA LYS A 500 15.71 -7.60 -26.48
C LYS A 500 16.48 -8.60 -25.61
N THR A 501 17.78 -8.74 -25.91
CA THR A 501 18.70 -9.58 -25.13
C THR A 501 19.61 -8.73 -24.27
N TYR A 502 19.69 -9.07 -23.00
CA TYR A 502 20.56 -8.43 -22.00
C TYR A 502 21.60 -9.44 -21.55
N ARG A 503 22.86 -9.04 -21.63
CA ARG A 503 24.02 -9.87 -21.31
C ARG A 503 24.64 -9.43 -19.99
N GLU A 504 25.46 -10.28 -19.40
CA GLU A 504 26.22 -9.95 -18.21
C GLU A 504 26.99 -8.63 -18.42
N GLY A 505 26.84 -7.71 -17.49
CA GLY A 505 27.41 -6.39 -17.56
C GLY A 505 26.54 -5.30 -18.19
N ASP A 506 25.44 -5.66 -18.84
CA ASP A 506 24.49 -4.68 -19.36
C ASP A 506 23.73 -4.00 -18.21
N TRP A 507 23.38 -2.72 -18.39
CA TRP A 507 22.68 -1.95 -17.38
C TRP A 507 21.17 -2.14 -17.48
N ILE A 508 20.56 -2.42 -16.33
CA ILE A 508 19.11 -2.43 -16.18
C ILE A 508 18.72 -1.68 -14.90
N SER A 509 17.45 -1.33 -14.79
CA SER A 509 16.90 -0.72 -13.59
C SER A 509 15.63 -1.45 -13.16
N LEU A 510 15.43 -1.57 -11.85
CA LEU A 510 14.26 -2.21 -11.25
C LEU A 510 13.54 -1.23 -10.35
N ASP A 511 12.20 -1.17 -10.47
CA ASP A 511 11.36 -0.48 -9.52
C ASP A 511 10.65 -1.51 -8.64
N GLY A 512 11.16 -1.70 -7.43
CA GLY A 512 10.63 -2.66 -6.47
C GLY A 512 9.27 -2.25 -5.88
N SER A 513 8.88 -0.99 -6.05
CA SER A 513 7.59 -0.48 -5.57
C SER A 513 6.46 -0.70 -6.57
N THR A 514 6.76 -0.75 -7.86
CA THR A 514 5.77 -0.97 -8.94
C THR A 514 5.90 -2.33 -9.62
N GLY A 515 7.08 -2.96 -9.55
CA GLY A 515 7.40 -4.18 -10.27
C GLY A 515 7.90 -3.93 -11.70
N CYS A 516 8.06 -2.69 -12.11
CA CYS A 516 8.52 -2.34 -13.46
C CYS A 516 10.01 -2.59 -13.65
N ILE A 517 10.38 -3.04 -14.86
CA ILE A 517 11.75 -3.31 -15.28
C ILE A 517 12.09 -2.40 -16.46
N TYR A 518 13.26 -1.79 -16.42
CA TYR A 518 13.76 -0.87 -17.45
C TYR A 518 15.09 -1.39 -18.01
N GLY A 519 15.24 -1.35 -19.32
CA GLY A 519 16.44 -1.83 -20.03
C GLY A 519 17.59 -0.82 -20.10
N GLU A 520 17.62 0.14 -19.21
CA GLU A 520 18.61 1.22 -19.18
C GLU A 520 18.97 1.62 -17.76
N ALA A 521 20.09 2.32 -17.60
CA ALA A 521 20.50 2.86 -16.32
C ALA A 521 19.72 4.12 -16.00
N ILE A 522 18.88 4.08 -14.95
CA ILE A 522 18.16 5.23 -14.45
C ILE A 522 18.84 5.68 -13.16
N PRO A 523 19.28 6.95 -13.07
CA PRO A 523 19.91 7.45 -11.85
C PRO A 523 19.01 7.29 -10.61
N THR A 524 19.63 6.93 -9.49
CA THR A 524 18.94 6.79 -8.21
C THR A 524 19.50 7.78 -7.20
N THR A 525 18.66 8.18 -6.23
CA THR A 525 19.07 8.95 -5.05
C THR A 525 18.90 8.07 -3.82
N ASP A 526 19.87 8.12 -2.91
CA ASP A 526 19.80 7.37 -1.66
C ASP A 526 18.67 7.88 -0.77
N ALA A 527 18.16 7.01 0.09
CA ALA A 527 17.17 7.38 1.09
C ALA A 527 17.72 8.48 1.99
N THR A 528 17.04 9.65 2.02
CA THR A 528 17.44 10.78 2.85
C THR A 528 16.52 10.84 4.07
N ILE A 529 17.04 10.45 5.23
CA ILE A 529 16.35 10.60 6.50
C ILE A 529 16.73 11.98 7.04
N SER A 530 15.77 12.91 7.05
CA SER A 530 15.98 14.26 7.59
C SER A 530 15.95 14.29 9.12
N GLY A 531 16.43 15.38 9.73
CA GLY A 531 16.28 15.62 11.16
C GLY A 531 14.83 15.65 11.63
N ASP A 532 13.92 16.05 10.76
CA ASP A 532 12.48 16.04 11.01
C ASP A 532 11.93 14.62 11.22
N PHE A 533 12.50 13.61 10.57
CA PHE A 533 12.13 12.23 10.79
C PHE A 533 12.35 11.81 12.26
N GLY A 534 13.49 12.16 12.82
CA GLY A 534 13.80 11.87 14.24
C GLY A 534 12.82 12.55 15.20
N ARG A 535 12.52 13.82 14.97
CA ARG A 535 11.54 14.57 15.77
C ARG A 535 10.16 13.94 15.69
N PHE A 536 9.70 13.65 14.48
CA PHE A 536 8.39 13.05 14.24
C PHE A 536 8.26 11.68 14.90
N MET A 537 9.25 10.82 14.72
CA MET A 537 9.26 9.49 15.34
C MET A 537 9.36 9.56 16.86
N GLY A 538 10.03 10.57 17.41
CA GLY A 538 10.03 10.85 18.85
C GLY A 538 8.62 11.17 19.37
N TRP A 539 7.84 11.92 18.63
CA TRP A 539 6.44 12.18 18.98
C TRP A 539 5.61 10.88 18.96
N ALA A 540 5.82 10.05 17.95
CA ALA A 540 5.16 8.74 17.86
C ALA A 540 5.50 7.86 19.07
N ASP A 541 6.78 7.75 19.42
CA ASP A 541 7.23 6.93 20.54
C ASP A 541 6.68 7.41 21.89
N SER A 542 6.43 8.70 22.04
CA SER A 542 5.90 9.27 23.28
C SER A 542 4.45 8.86 23.59
N VAL A 543 3.69 8.44 22.59
CA VAL A 543 2.26 8.12 22.74
C VAL A 543 1.92 6.66 22.54
N ARG A 544 2.75 5.88 21.88
CA ARG A 544 2.46 4.46 21.64
C ARG A 544 2.51 3.64 22.92
N ARG A 545 1.60 2.70 23.06
CA ARG A 545 1.58 1.70 24.13
C ARG A 545 2.38 0.44 23.75
N LEU A 546 2.15 -0.05 22.52
CA LEU A 546 2.84 -1.24 22.02
C LEU A 546 4.33 -0.99 21.88
N LYS A 547 5.12 -1.95 22.33
CA LYS A 547 6.53 -2.03 21.99
C LYS A 547 6.68 -2.54 20.56
N VAL A 548 7.72 -2.13 19.89
CA VAL A 548 8.03 -2.57 18.54
C VAL A 548 9.35 -3.32 18.54
N PHE A 549 9.28 -4.61 18.25
CA PHE A 549 10.40 -5.53 18.13
C PHE A 549 10.63 -5.85 16.66
N THR A 550 11.71 -6.54 16.39
CA THR A 550 12.06 -6.97 15.03
C THR A 550 12.22 -8.46 14.92
N ASN A 551 12.02 -8.97 13.70
CA ASN A 551 12.39 -10.32 13.31
C ASN A 551 13.79 -10.22 12.68
N ALA A 552 14.79 -10.78 13.32
CA ALA A 552 16.18 -10.73 12.84
C ALA A 552 16.95 -11.97 13.23
N ASP A 553 17.70 -12.52 12.29
CA ASP A 553 18.41 -13.80 12.44
C ASP A 553 19.93 -13.64 12.38
N ASN A 554 20.42 -12.43 12.13
CA ASN A 554 21.84 -12.11 12.04
C ASN A 554 22.16 -10.72 12.63
N PRO A 555 23.41 -10.47 13.00
CA PRO A 555 23.79 -9.19 13.62
C PRO A 555 23.55 -7.96 12.75
N ARG A 556 23.70 -8.09 11.44
CA ARG A 556 23.48 -6.96 10.51
C ARG A 556 22.02 -6.50 10.54
N ASP A 557 21.08 -7.42 10.41
CA ASP A 557 19.64 -7.12 10.44
C ASP A 557 19.22 -6.58 11.81
N ALA A 558 19.76 -7.18 12.87
CA ALA A 558 19.53 -6.70 14.25
C ALA A 558 20.00 -5.27 14.42
N LYS A 559 21.18 -4.93 13.91
CA LYS A 559 21.72 -3.56 13.98
C LYS A 559 20.86 -2.56 13.20
N HIS A 560 20.46 -2.91 11.99
CA HIS A 560 19.56 -2.08 11.18
C HIS A 560 18.26 -1.80 11.94
N ALA A 561 17.68 -2.84 12.53
CA ALA A 561 16.44 -2.70 13.29
C ALA A 561 16.61 -1.80 14.53
N VAL A 562 17.70 -1.95 15.26
CA VAL A 562 18.01 -1.11 16.42
C VAL A 562 18.17 0.35 15.99
N ASP A 563 18.87 0.59 14.88
CA ASP A 563 19.03 1.94 14.33
C ASP A 563 17.68 2.56 13.92
N PHE A 564 16.72 1.73 13.49
CA PHE A 564 15.35 2.17 13.20
C PHE A 564 14.45 2.26 14.44
N GLY A 565 14.96 1.94 15.62
CA GLY A 565 14.24 2.08 16.88
C GLY A 565 13.60 0.80 17.42
N ALA A 566 14.00 -0.37 16.97
CA ALA A 566 13.54 -1.63 17.55
C ALA A 566 13.96 -1.76 19.02
N GLU A 567 13.02 -2.19 19.85
CA GLU A 567 13.21 -2.31 21.31
C GLU A 567 13.61 -3.72 21.73
N GLY A 568 13.64 -4.65 20.81
CA GLY A 568 14.02 -6.05 21.03
C GLY A 568 13.89 -6.88 19.78
N ILE A 569 14.17 -8.16 19.90
CA ILE A 569 13.91 -9.15 18.85
C ILE A 569 12.76 -10.04 19.33
N GLY A 570 11.65 -9.99 18.59
CA GLY A 570 10.49 -10.84 18.86
C GLY A 570 10.59 -12.23 18.22
N LEU A 571 11.43 -12.38 17.20
CA LEU A 571 11.66 -13.64 16.51
C LEU A 571 13.07 -13.69 15.95
N CYS A 572 13.86 -14.62 16.48
CA CYS A 572 15.13 -15.05 15.93
C CYS A 572 14.97 -16.52 15.50
N ARG A 573 15.01 -16.77 14.19
CA ARG A 573 14.84 -18.11 13.60
C ARG A 573 16.16 -18.81 13.49
N THR A 574 16.36 -19.85 14.28
CA THR A 574 17.64 -20.55 14.38
C THR A 574 18.03 -21.30 13.10
N GLU A 575 17.04 -21.77 12.33
CA GLU A 575 17.28 -22.47 11.05
C GLU A 575 18.04 -21.64 10.04
N HIS A 576 17.88 -20.34 10.03
CA HIS A 576 18.56 -19.44 9.11
C HIS A 576 20.08 -19.36 9.39
N MET A 577 20.49 -19.75 10.58
CA MET A 577 21.89 -19.79 10.99
C MET A 577 22.61 -21.04 10.49
N PHE A 578 21.90 -22.04 9.96
CA PHE A 578 22.46 -23.33 9.60
C PHE A 578 23.10 -23.38 8.20
N PHE A 579 22.84 -22.38 7.37
CA PHE A 579 23.23 -22.42 5.96
C PHE A 579 24.62 -21.84 5.65
N GLU A 580 25.18 -21.02 6.51
CA GLU A 580 26.45 -20.36 6.26
C GLU A 580 27.70 -21.27 6.43
N GLY A 581 28.62 -21.17 5.49
CA GLY A 581 29.92 -21.82 5.58
C GLY A 581 29.88 -23.33 5.79
N ASP A 582 30.64 -23.81 6.74
CA ASP A 582 30.78 -25.26 7.04
C ASP A 582 29.62 -25.78 7.95
N ARG A 583 28.75 -24.91 8.41
CA ARG A 583 27.65 -25.25 9.33
C ARG A 583 26.70 -26.25 8.74
N ILE A 584 26.34 -26.06 7.48
CA ILE A 584 25.36 -26.89 6.78
C ILE A 584 25.83 -28.37 6.71
N LYS A 585 27.13 -28.61 6.58
CA LYS A 585 27.67 -29.97 6.58
C LYS A 585 27.38 -30.68 7.90
N ALA A 586 27.63 -30.00 9.03
CA ALA A 586 27.39 -30.57 10.36
C ALA A 586 25.89 -30.82 10.59
N VAL A 587 25.03 -29.89 10.12
CA VAL A 587 23.58 -30.07 10.20
C VAL A 587 23.12 -31.27 9.38
N ARG A 588 23.64 -31.45 8.18
CA ARG A 588 23.35 -32.61 7.32
C ARG A 588 23.86 -33.93 7.94
N GLU A 589 25.02 -33.93 8.59
CA GLU A 589 25.49 -35.07 9.36
C GLU A 589 24.50 -35.44 10.48
N MET A 590 23.97 -34.48 11.17
CA MET A 590 22.96 -34.68 12.20
C MET A 590 21.67 -35.31 11.63
N ILE A 591 21.23 -34.85 10.46
CA ILE A 591 20.00 -35.33 9.81
C ILE A 591 20.14 -36.79 9.36
N VAL A 592 21.31 -37.18 8.82
CA VAL A 592 21.54 -38.53 8.32
C VAL A 592 22.03 -39.51 9.40
N ALA A 593 22.22 -39.02 10.63
CA ALA A 593 22.62 -39.87 11.73
C ALA A 593 21.62 -41.01 11.99
N ARG A 594 22.15 -42.22 12.21
CA ARG A 594 21.35 -43.44 12.41
C ARG A 594 21.12 -43.78 13.88
N THR A 595 21.97 -43.28 14.76
CA THR A 595 21.91 -43.51 16.20
C THR A 595 21.90 -42.20 16.96
N VAL A 596 21.49 -42.22 18.22
CA VAL A 596 21.54 -41.06 19.12
C VAL A 596 22.98 -40.59 19.30
N GLU A 597 23.92 -41.50 19.42
CA GLU A 597 25.36 -41.18 19.58
C GLU A 597 25.91 -40.45 18.35
N GLU A 598 25.59 -40.90 17.15
CA GLU A 598 25.98 -40.23 15.91
C GLU A 598 25.36 -38.85 15.81
N ARG A 599 24.10 -38.71 16.20
CA ARG A 599 23.39 -37.43 16.21
C ARG A 599 24.02 -36.46 17.20
N ARG A 600 24.31 -36.93 18.42
CA ARG A 600 25.01 -36.13 19.44
C ARG A 600 26.40 -35.67 18.96
N ALA A 601 27.14 -36.53 18.30
CA ALA A 601 28.45 -36.20 17.73
C ALA A 601 28.32 -35.09 16.67
N ALA A 602 27.33 -35.18 15.80
CA ALA A 602 27.07 -34.17 14.77
C ALA A 602 26.59 -32.83 15.39
N LEU A 603 25.69 -32.90 16.37
CA LEU A 603 25.22 -31.72 17.11
C LEU A 603 26.34 -31.03 17.89
N ALA A 604 27.32 -31.78 18.41
CA ALA A 604 28.49 -31.21 19.06
C ALA A 604 29.34 -30.36 18.10
N LYS A 605 29.28 -30.62 16.80
CA LYS A 605 29.92 -29.76 15.78
C LYS A 605 29.07 -28.52 15.47
N VAL A 606 27.77 -28.60 15.54
CA VAL A 606 26.83 -27.49 15.29
C VAL A 606 26.84 -26.49 16.44
N GLU A 607 26.91 -26.97 17.66
CA GLU A 607 26.76 -26.17 18.89
C GLU A 607 27.67 -24.94 18.94
N PRO A 608 29.01 -25.04 18.68
CA PRO A 608 29.86 -23.86 18.70
C PRO A 608 29.46 -22.76 17.70
N TYR A 609 28.96 -23.15 16.54
CA TYR A 609 28.47 -22.18 15.55
C TYR A 609 27.24 -21.45 16.06
N GLN A 610 26.28 -22.17 16.62
CA GLN A 610 25.07 -21.57 17.20
C GLN A 610 25.43 -20.68 18.39
N GLU A 611 26.33 -21.12 19.25
CA GLU A 611 26.82 -20.32 20.38
C GLU A 611 27.42 -19.01 19.92
N GLY A 612 28.27 -19.03 18.91
CA GLY A 612 28.88 -17.83 18.33
C GLY A 612 27.86 -16.89 17.69
N ASP A 613 26.87 -17.46 17.01
CA ASP A 613 25.79 -16.67 16.37
C ASP A 613 24.92 -15.98 17.42
N PHE A 614 24.51 -16.68 18.44
CA PHE A 614 23.71 -16.10 19.52
C PHE A 614 24.46 -15.05 20.31
N GLU A 615 25.75 -15.29 20.58
CA GLU A 615 26.59 -14.31 21.27
C GLU A 615 26.70 -13.01 20.45
N ALA A 616 26.93 -13.12 19.14
CA ALA A 616 26.99 -11.97 18.25
C ALA A 616 25.68 -11.18 18.25
N MET A 617 24.55 -11.90 18.26
CA MET A 617 23.24 -11.27 18.37
C MET A 617 23.03 -10.55 19.71
N TYR A 618 23.38 -11.18 20.81
CA TYR A 618 23.29 -10.58 22.15
C TYR A 618 24.16 -9.32 22.27
N MET A 619 25.35 -9.35 21.66
CA MET A 619 26.24 -8.19 21.66
C MET A 619 25.63 -6.97 20.96
N VAL A 620 24.92 -7.19 19.85
CA VAL A 620 24.21 -6.12 19.15
C VAL A 620 23.01 -5.62 19.95
N MET A 621 22.26 -6.53 20.55
CA MET A 621 21.02 -6.17 21.26
C MET A 621 21.27 -5.54 22.64
N GLY A 622 22.37 -5.84 23.28
CA GLY A 622 22.69 -5.31 24.59
C GLY A 622 21.64 -5.74 25.64
N GLU A 623 21.02 -4.79 26.32
CA GLU A 623 19.98 -5.04 27.32
C GLU A 623 18.59 -5.35 26.72
N ARG A 624 18.43 -5.20 25.42
CA ARG A 624 17.15 -5.43 24.76
C ARG A 624 16.80 -6.92 24.73
N PRO A 625 15.56 -7.30 25.00
CA PRO A 625 15.16 -8.70 24.96
C PRO A 625 15.30 -9.31 23.56
N MET A 626 15.65 -10.60 23.53
CA MET A 626 15.71 -11.35 22.29
C MET A 626 15.03 -12.71 22.50
N THR A 627 13.99 -12.98 21.70
CA THR A 627 13.28 -14.25 21.69
C THR A 627 13.85 -15.15 20.61
N ILE A 628 14.37 -16.30 21.00
CA ILE A 628 14.97 -17.28 20.13
C ILE A 628 14.00 -18.44 19.91
N ARG A 629 13.60 -18.64 18.66
CA ARG A 629 12.76 -19.78 18.29
C ARG A 629 13.64 -20.97 17.96
N TYR A 630 13.37 -22.12 18.58
CA TYR A 630 14.04 -23.36 18.32
C TYR A 630 13.68 -23.89 16.92
N LEU A 631 14.45 -24.85 16.44
CA LEU A 631 14.35 -25.38 15.07
C LEU A 631 12.89 -25.69 14.69
N ASP A 632 12.43 -25.08 13.58
CA ASP A 632 11.05 -25.16 13.15
C ASP A 632 10.83 -25.97 11.86
N PRO A 633 11.61 -25.78 10.76
CA PRO A 633 11.28 -26.42 9.50
C PRO A 633 11.59 -27.94 9.51
N PRO A 634 10.91 -28.72 8.64
CA PRO A 634 11.21 -30.12 8.46
C PRO A 634 12.66 -30.35 8.02
N LEU A 635 13.24 -31.46 8.44
CA LEU A 635 14.66 -31.77 8.18
C LEU A 635 15.00 -31.89 6.69
N HIS A 636 14.04 -32.30 5.84
CA HIS A 636 14.28 -32.42 4.39
C HIS A 636 14.67 -31.09 3.71
N GLU A 637 14.29 -29.96 4.29
CA GLU A 637 14.63 -28.63 3.75
C GLU A 637 16.14 -28.34 3.74
N PHE A 638 16.91 -29.04 4.58
CA PHE A 638 18.35 -28.90 4.63
C PHE A 638 19.08 -29.85 3.67
N LEU A 639 18.34 -30.72 3.00
CA LEU A 639 18.89 -31.72 2.08
C LEU A 639 18.63 -31.29 0.62
N PRO A 640 19.52 -31.70 -0.31
CA PRO A 640 19.43 -31.33 -1.71
C PRO A 640 18.29 -32.04 -2.43
N THR A 641 17.79 -31.44 -3.51
CA THR A 641 16.77 -31.99 -4.40
C THR A 641 17.30 -32.35 -5.77
N LYS A 642 18.34 -31.64 -6.24
CA LYS A 642 18.93 -31.86 -7.56
C LYS A 642 19.96 -32.99 -7.51
N GLU A 643 19.96 -33.85 -8.56
CA GLU A 643 20.86 -34.98 -8.67
C GLU A 643 22.36 -34.62 -8.49
N GLU A 644 22.78 -33.51 -9.12
CA GLU A 644 24.17 -33.02 -9.04
C GLU A 644 24.55 -32.68 -7.60
N ASP A 645 23.67 -32.03 -6.89
CA ASP A 645 23.89 -31.63 -5.50
C ASP A 645 23.85 -32.84 -4.58
N ILE A 646 23.00 -33.83 -4.86
CA ILE A 646 22.93 -35.10 -4.10
C ILE A 646 24.26 -35.85 -4.20
N VAL A 647 24.86 -35.95 -5.39
CA VAL A 647 26.16 -36.63 -5.63
C VAL A 647 27.27 -35.92 -4.83
N GLU A 648 27.34 -34.60 -4.91
CA GLU A 648 28.34 -33.79 -4.20
C GLU A 648 28.22 -33.96 -2.68
N ILE A 649 27.03 -33.85 -2.16
CA ILE A 649 26.77 -33.90 -0.72
C ILE A 649 26.95 -35.32 -0.18
N ALA A 650 26.60 -36.35 -0.93
CA ALA A 650 26.89 -37.74 -0.57
C ALA A 650 28.40 -37.98 -0.37
N GLY A 651 29.22 -37.42 -1.26
CA GLY A 651 30.65 -37.44 -1.13
C GLY A 651 31.17 -36.73 0.14
N GLU A 652 30.62 -35.56 0.46
CA GLU A 652 30.95 -34.79 1.66
C GLU A 652 30.58 -35.54 2.97
N LEU A 653 29.49 -36.29 2.95
CA LEU A 653 28.98 -37.03 4.10
C LEU A 653 29.56 -38.46 4.21
N ASN A 654 30.42 -38.86 3.31
CA ASN A 654 30.96 -40.22 3.24
C ASN A 654 29.84 -41.29 3.12
N MET A 655 28.83 -40.98 2.33
CA MET A 655 27.70 -41.88 2.05
C MET A 655 27.68 -42.24 0.57
N SER A 656 27.06 -43.37 0.22
CA SER A 656 26.71 -43.62 -1.18
C SER A 656 25.55 -42.71 -1.61
N VAL A 657 25.49 -42.43 -2.92
CA VAL A 657 24.39 -41.63 -3.50
C VAL A 657 23.04 -42.32 -3.23
N ASP A 658 22.98 -43.63 -3.33
CA ASP A 658 21.73 -44.39 -3.06
C ASP A 658 21.31 -44.33 -1.59
N GLU A 659 22.25 -44.35 -0.66
CA GLU A 659 21.97 -44.16 0.78
C GLU A 659 21.38 -42.78 1.06
N LEU A 660 21.97 -41.72 0.47
CA LEU A 660 21.49 -40.34 0.65
C LEU A 660 20.11 -40.18 0.02
N LYS A 661 19.86 -40.71 -1.18
CA LYS A 661 18.55 -40.70 -1.81
C LYS A 661 17.50 -41.43 -0.97
N ALA A 662 17.85 -42.51 -0.32
CA ALA A 662 16.97 -43.24 0.60
C ALA A 662 16.57 -42.39 1.81
N VAL A 663 17.54 -41.67 2.39
CA VAL A 663 17.27 -40.75 3.51
C VAL A 663 16.36 -39.63 3.06
N ILE A 664 16.64 -38.98 1.93
CA ILE A 664 15.81 -37.92 1.36
C ILE A 664 14.37 -38.40 1.14
N ALA A 665 14.21 -39.61 0.54
CA ALA A 665 12.90 -40.19 0.30
C ALA A 665 12.15 -40.50 1.60
N SER A 666 12.87 -40.93 2.67
CA SER A 666 12.24 -41.23 3.96
C SER A 666 11.76 -39.96 4.67
N LEU A 667 12.35 -38.81 4.40
CA LEU A 667 12.00 -37.52 4.99
C LEU A 667 10.99 -36.75 4.16
N HIS A 668 10.68 -37.22 2.93
CA HIS A 668 9.70 -36.56 2.08
C HIS A 668 8.33 -36.58 2.72
N GLU A 669 7.68 -35.40 2.72
CA GLU A 669 6.35 -35.22 3.30
C GLU A 669 5.39 -34.70 2.24
N PHE A 670 4.16 -35.21 2.21
CA PHE A 670 3.10 -34.74 1.30
C PHE A 670 2.63 -33.34 1.66
N ASN A 671 2.60 -33.01 2.97
CA ASN A 671 2.24 -31.70 3.47
C ASN A 671 3.24 -31.28 4.57
N PRO A 672 4.37 -30.67 4.17
CA PRO A 672 5.42 -30.27 5.12
C PRO A 672 4.95 -29.33 6.23
N MET A 673 3.96 -28.49 5.95
CA MET A 673 3.43 -27.55 6.94
C MET A 673 2.80 -28.27 8.14
N MET A 674 2.20 -29.42 7.90
CA MET A 674 1.51 -30.23 8.92
C MET A 674 2.31 -31.47 9.34
N GLY A 675 3.56 -31.55 8.96
CA GLY A 675 4.39 -32.74 9.13
C GLY A 675 5.31 -32.72 10.33
N HIS A 676 6.44 -33.39 10.17
CA HIS A 676 7.46 -33.56 11.21
C HIS A 676 8.38 -32.34 11.29
N ARG A 677 7.93 -31.35 12.01
CA ARG A 677 8.64 -30.09 12.22
C ARG A 677 8.36 -29.49 13.60
N GLY A 678 9.06 -28.40 13.94
CA GLY A 678 8.85 -27.68 15.17
C GLY A 678 9.08 -28.51 16.42
N CYS A 679 8.21 -28.40 17.41
CA CYS A 679 8.31 -29.17 18.65
C CYS A 679 8.25 -30.69 18.43
N ARG A 680 7.65 -31.15 17.32
CA ARG A 680 7.59 -32.57 16.97
C ARG A 680 8.98 -33.13 16.71
N LEU A 681 9.90 -32.33 16.14
CA LEU A 681 11.31 -32.71 15.99
C LEU A 681 11.98 -32.83 17.37
N ALA A 682 11.70 -31.88 18.26
CA ALA A 682 12.28 -31.90 19.62
C ALA A 682 11.76 -33.06 20.45
N VAL A 683 10.54 -33.53 20.21
CA VAL A 683 9.99 -34.71 20.84
C VAL A 683 10.66 -35.98 20.30
N SER A 684 10.81 -36.08 18.98
CA SER A 684 11.46 -37.23 18.32
C SER A 684 12.97 -37.29 18.57
N PHE A 685 13.62 -36.12 18.57
CA PHE A 685 15.06 -35.95 18.71
C PHE A 685 15.40 -34.94 19.82
N PRO A 686 15.21 -35.32 21.11
CA PRO A 686 15.37 -34.40 22.24
C PRO A 686 16.77 -33.73 22.30
N GLU A 687 17.80 -34.40 21.78
CA GLU A 687 19.18 -33.90 21.75
C GLU A 687 19.32 -32.59 20.96
N ILE A 688 18.41 -32.32 20.01
CA ILE A 688 18.39 -31.03 19.29
C ILE A 688 18.07 -29.88 20.25
N ALA A 689 17.03 -30.03 21.07
CA ALA A 689 16.65 -29.03 22.07
C ALA A 689 17.73 -28.84 23.12
N GLU A 690 18.38 -29.93 23.53
CA GLU A 690 19.50 -29.91 24.47
C GLU A 690 20.68 -29.11 23.89
N MET A 691 21.03 -29.33 22.64
CA MET A 691 22.10 -28.60 21.94
C MET A 691 21.77 -27.10 21.82
N GLN A 692 20.57 -26.77 21.37
CA GLN A 692 20.18 -25.37 21.20
C GLN A 692 20.15 -24.64 22.55
N THR A 693 19.67 -25.26 23.60
CA THR A 693 19.69 -24.67 24.94
C THR A 693 21.13 -24.45 25.42
N THR A 694 22.01 -25.40 25.19
CA THR A 694 23.43 -25.27 25.52
C THR A 694 24.05 -24.07 24.83
N ALA A 695 23.80 -23.91 23.53
CA ALA A 695 24.30 -22.77 22.75
C ALA A 695 23.73 -21.42 23.26
N VAL A 696 22.44 -21.35 23.52
CA VAL A 696 21.79 -20.12 24.03
C VAL A 696 22.36 -19.70 25.38
N ILE A 697 22.41 -20.61 26.32
CA ILE A 697 22.83 -20.30 27.69
C ILE A 697 24.31 -19.92 27.74
N LYS A 698 25.17 -20.67 27.05
CA LYS A 698 26.61 -20.35 26.98
C LYS A 698 26.84 -19.00 26.32
N ALA A 699 26.15 -18.72 25.22
CA ALA A 699 26.23 -17.44 24.54
C ALA A 699 25.77 -16.28 25.44
N ALA A 700 24.66 -16.47 26.13
CA ALA A 700 24.14 -15.47 27.05
C ALA A 700 25.09 -15.18 28.21
N ILE A 701 25.69 -16.20 28.79
CA ILE A 701 26.69 -16.06 29.87
C ILE A 701 27.92 -15.29 29.35
N SER A 702 28.47 -15.69 28.22
CA SER A 702 29.63 -15.03 27.61
C SER A 702 29.33 -13.56 27.25
N ALA A 703 28.22 -13.30 26.63
CA ALA A 703 27.79 -11.94 26.29
C ALA A 703 27.52 -11.08 27.53
N SER A 704 26.92 -11.67 28.58
CA SER A 704 26.69 -10.97 29.85
C SER A 704 27.98 -10.50 30.49
N LYS A 705 29.02 -11.31 30.47
CA LYS A 705 30.33 -10.93 30.98
C LYS A 705 30.97 -9.79 30.18
N LYS A 706 30.84 -9.82 28.85
CA LYS A 706 31.39 -8.79 27.97
C LYS A 706 30.63 -7.47 28.07
N LEU A 707 29.32 -7.53 28.22
CA LEU A 707 28.43 -6.34 28.35
C LEU A 707 28.41 -5.75 29.74
N GLY A 708 28.78 -6.50 30.75
CA GLY A 708 28.70 -6.06 32.14
C GLY A 708 27.28 -6.03 32.71
N THR A 709 26.34 -6.68 32.07
CA THR A 709 24.94 -6.78 32.50
C THR A 709 24.43 -8.20 32.27
N MET A 710 23.54 -8.69 33.15
CA MET A 710 23.01 -10.06 33.03
C MET A 710 21.85 -10.10 32.02
N ILE A 711 22.02 -10.93 30.99
CA ILE A 711 21.00 -11.17 29.97
C ILE A 711 19.99 -12.19 30.49
N THR A 712 18.71 -11.98 30.15
CA THR A 712 17.65 -12.95 30.40
C THR A 712 17.25 -13.59 29.07
N PRO A 713 17.70 -14.82 28.76
CA PRO A 713 17.31 -15.48 27.52
C PRO A 713 15.81 -15.77 27.46
N HIS A 714 15.21 -15.55 26.28
CA HIS A 714 13.81 -15.88 26.00
C HIS A 714 13.80 -16.98 24.94
N ILE A 715 13.35 -18.15 25.34
CA ILE A 715 13.34 -19.35 24.50
C ILE A 715 11.92 -19.66 24.09
N MET A 716 11.69 -19.82 22.79
CA MET A 716 10.36 -20.06 22.23
C MET A 716 10.30 -21.41 21.52
N ILE A 717 9.34 -22.21 21.90
CA ILE A 717 9.09 -23.54 21.31
C ILE A 717 7.99 -23.41 20.25
N PRO A 718 8.29 -23.74 18.99
CA PRO A 718 7.33 -23.61 17.88
C PRO A 718 6.37 -24.79 17.79
N LEU A 719 5.23 -24.55 17.14
CA LEU A 719 4.27 -25.55 16.67
C LEU A 719 3.60 -26.38 17.78
N VAL A 720 3.47 -25.82 18.97
CA VAL A 720 2.81 -26.50 20.08
C VAL A 720 1.30 -26.52 19.85
N GLY A 721 0.70 -27.69 19.97
CA GLY A 721 -0.76 -27.87 19.90
C GLY A 721 -1.35 -28.49 21.18
N GLU A 722 -0.51 -29.08 22.02
CA GLU A 722 -0.88 -29.75 23.29
C GLU A 722 0.09 -29.32 24.40
N VAL A 723 -0.41 -29.00 25.58
CA VAL A 723 0.42 -28.56 26.71
C VAL A 723 1.53 -29.55 27.04
N LYS A 724 1.28 -30.84 26.87
CA LYS A 724 2.26 -31.91 27.14
C LYS A 724 3.45 -31.89 26.17
N GLU A 725 3.25 -31.42 24.93
CA GLU A 725 4.35 -31.20 23.99
C GLU A 725 5.29 -30.14 24.55
N LEU A 726 4.73 -29.01 24.97
CA LEU A 726 5.50 -27.91 25.54
C LEU A 726 6.23 -28.36 26.81
N LYS A 727 5.53 -29.07 27.71
CA LYS A 727 6.13 -29.57 28.95
C LYS A 727 7.30 -30.49 28.68
N PHE A 728 7.16 -31.42 27.73
CA PHE A 728 8.21 -32.36 27.37
C PHE A 728 9.49 -31.61 26.91
N VAL A 729 9.36 -30.68 25.99
CA VAL A 729 10.49 -29.89 25.48
C VAL A 729 11.03 -28.95 26.56
N LYS A 730 10.14 -28.28 27.28
CA LYS A 730 10.53 -27.38 28.37
C LYS A 730 11.35 -28.09 29.45
N ASP A 731 10.98 -29.30 29.83
CA ASP A 731 11.72 -30.09 30.85
C ASP A 731 13.18 -30.32 30.41
N ILE A 732 13.41 -30.55 29.12
CA ILE A 732 14.76 -30.67 28.54
C ILE A 732 15.49 -29.34 28.62
N VAL A 733 14.83 -28.27 28.22
CA VAL A 733 15.40 -26.92 28.25
C VAL A 733 15.78 -26.50 29.66
N VAL A 734 14.88 -26.69 30.61
CA VAL A 734 15.09 -26.34 32.02
C VAL A 734 16.23 -27.14 32.64
N ALA A 735 16.27 -28.45 32.42
CA ALA A 735 17.33 -29.31 32.94
C ALA A 735 18.70 -28.90 32.40
N THR A 736 18.80 -28.60 31.10
CA THR A 736 20.05 -28.18 30.47
C THR A 736 20.47 -26.77 30.92
N ALA A 737 19.54 -25.82 30.95
CA ALA A 737 19.80 -24.45 31.34
C ALA A 737 20.23 -24.33 32.82
N ASP A 738 19.50 -24.95 33.71
CA ASP A 738 19.79 -24.92 35.16
C ASP A 738 21.16 -25.52 35.46
N LYS A 739 21.52 -26.62 34.80
CA LYS A 739 22.83 -27.23 34.92
C LYS A 739 23.94 -26.28 34.50
N LEU A 740 23.83 -25.67 33.35
CA LEU A 740 24.86 -24.76 32.81
C LEU A 740 24.99 -23.47 33.62
N ILE A 741 23.89 -22.93 34.10
CA ILE A 741 23.88 -21.74 34.93
C ILE A 741 24.55 -22.04 36.30
N ALA A 742 24.25 -23.17 36.89
CA ALA A 742 24.85 -23.61 38.14
C ALA A 742 26.36 -23.84 37.98
N GLU A 743 26.78 -24.50 36.92
CA GLU A 743 28.21 -24.76 36.63
C GLU A 743 28.98 -23.45 36.41
N ALA A 744 28.35 -22.45 35.82
CA ALA A 744 28.96 -21.14 35.57
C ALA A 744 29.00 -20.26 36.82
N GLY A 745 28.23 -20.60 37.85
CA GLY A 745 28.16 -19.86 39.12
C GLY A 745 27.57 -18.45 38.95
N VAL A 746 26.68 -18.25 37.98
CA VAL A 746 26.00 -16.97 37.72
C VAL A 746 24.55 -17.01 38.15
N ASP A 747 23.98 -15.84 38.43
CA ASP A 747 22.56 -15.68 38.77
C ASP A 747 21.81 -15.22 37.50
N MET A 748 21.56 -16.14 36.59
CA MET A 748 20.85 -15.91 35.32
C MET A 748 19.43 -16.44 35.39
N LYS A 749 18.49 -15.56 34.98
CA LYS A 749 17.11 -15.94 34.76
C LYS A 749 16.87 -16.15 33.27
N TYR A 750 15.90 -16.98 32.93
CA TYR A 750 15.48 -17.21 31.57
C TYR A 750 13.98 -17.50 31.51
N GLU A 751 13.39 -17.31 30.36
CA GLU A 751 11.97 -17.60 30.13
C GLU A 751 11.82 -18.64 29.02
N VAL A 752 10.84 -19.50 29.16
CA VAL A 752 10.45 -20.48 28.15
C VAL A 752 8.98 -20.26 27.82
N GLY A 753 8.75 -19.83 26.58
CA GLY A 753 7.41 -19.59 26.05
C GLY A 753 7.14 -20.40 24.78
N THR A 754 6.04 -20.13 24.15
CA THR A 754 5.64 -20.83 22.95
C THR A 754 5.08 -19.90 21.89
N MET A 755 5.18 -20.33 20.65
CA MET A 755 4.47 -19.71 19.54
C MET A 755 3.06 -20.28 19.48
N ILE A 756 2.05 -19.42 19.48
CA ILE A 756 0.66 -19.83 19.25
C ILE A 756 0.41 -19.67 17.75
N GLU A 757 0.42 -20.77 17.05
CA GLU A 757 0.28 -20.80 15.58
C GLU A 757 -0.62 -21.94 15.08
N ILE A 758 -1.05 -22.80 15.99
CA ILE A 758 -2.02 -23.87 15.70
C ILE A 758 -3.36 -23.48 16.34
N PRO A 759 -4.48 -23.54 15.61
CA PRO A 759 -5.80 -23.19 16.17
C PRO A 759 -6.14 -23.91 17.47
N ARG A 760 -5.77 -25.18 17.61
CA ARG A 760 -5.99 -25.93 18.86
C ARG A 760 -5.26 -25.29 20.03
N ALA A 761 -4.04 -24.80 19.82
CA ALA A 761 -3.29 -24.11 20.88
C ALA A 761 -4.01 -22.84 21.33
N ALA A 762 -4.57 -22.09 20.38
CA ALA A 762 -5.36 -20.90 20.68
C ALA A 762 -6.59 -21.22 21.52
N LEU A 763 -7.28 -22.32 21.21
CA LEU A 763 -8.47 -22.77 21.92
C LEU A 763 -8.17 -23.32 23.31
N THR A 764 -6.97 -23.81 23.56
CA THR A 764 -6.53 -24.39 24.85
C THR A 764 -5.43 -23.54 25.50
N ALA A 765 -5.41 -22.26 25.25
CA ALA A 765 -4.38 -21.35 25.71
C ALA A 765 -4.26 -21.26 27.24
N ASP A 766 -5.35 -21.46 27.95
CA ASP A 766 -5.37 -21.54 29.41
C ASP A 766 -4.52 -22.73 29.95
N GLU A 767 -4.59 -23.87 29.29
CA GLU A 767 -3.77 -25.05 29.64
C GLU A 767 -2.31 -24.82 29.27
N ILE A 768 -2.04 -24.30 28.09
CA ILE A 768 -0.67 -24.06 27.61
C ILE A 768 0.03 -23.00 28.49
N ALA A 769 -0.70 -22.01 28.97
CA ALA A 769 -0.16 -20.96 29.84
C ALA A 769 0.33 -21.48 31.18
N THR A 770 -0.07 -22.69 31.62
CA THR A 770 0.45 -23.33 32.84
C THR A 770 1.95 -23.62 32.69
N GLU A 771 2.43 -23.83 31.47
CA GLU A 771 3.82 -24.14 31.16
C GLU A 771 4.57 -23.05 30.40
N ALA A 772 3.89 -22.06 29.83
CA ALA A 772 4.50 -21.01 29.05
C ALA A 772 4.65 -19.71 29.84
N ASP A 773 5.82 -19.10 29.79
CA ASP A 773 6.07 -17.78 30.39
C ASP A 773 5.58 -16.63 29.49
N PHE A 774 5.47 -16.89 28.18
CA PHE A 774 4.96 -15.93 27.20
C PHE A 774 4.36 -16.66 25.99
N PHE A 775 3.51 -15.94 25.24
CA PHE A 775 3.00 -16.35 23.94
C PHE A 775 3.49 -15.39 22.85
N SER A 776 3.83 -15.92 21.70
CA SER A 776 4.03 -15.16 20.49
C SER A 776 3.13 -15.75 19.40
N PHE A 777 2.28 -14.91 18.79
CA PHE A 777 1.36 -15.38 17.74
C PHE A 777 2.10 -15.48 16.42
N GLY A 778 2.25 -16.69 15.91
CA GLY A 778 2.80 -16.97 14.57
C GLY A 778 1.68 -16.88 13.54
N THR A 779 1.32 -15.68 13.15
CA THR A 779 0.12 -15.43 12.35
C THR A 779 0.17 -16.00 10.93
N ASN A 780 1.35 -16.27 10.39
CA ASN A 780 1.47 -16.91 9.07
C ASN A 780 0.85 -18.32 9.10
N ASP A 781 1.32 -19.16 10.01
CA ASP A 781 0.78 -20.52 10.17
C ASP A 781 -0.63 -20.52 10.72
N LEU A 782 -0.94 -19.65 11.69
CA LEU A 782 -2.27 -19.54 12.24
C LEU A 782 -3.30 -19.18 11.17
N THR A 783 -2.95 -18.29 10.26
CA THR A 783 -3.80 -17.91 9.11
C THR A 783 -3.97 -19.09 8.16
N GLN A 784 -2.87 -19.76 7.78
CA GLN A 784 -2.94 -20.93 6.90
C GLN A 784 -3.88 -22.02 7.45
N MET A 785 -3.75 -22.35 8.72
CA MET A 785 -4.53 -23.42 9.34
C MET A 785 -5.98 -23.01 9.59
N THR A 786 -6.23 -21.74 9.88
CA THR A 786 -7.59 -21.23 10.11
C THR A 786 -8.40 -21.15 8.82
N PHE A 787 -7.78 -20.68 7.73
CA PHE A 787 -8.43 -20.66 6.41
C PHE A 787 -8.39 -22.01 5.70
N GLY A 788 -7.48 -22.90 6.08
CA GLY A 788 -7.24 -24.14 5.34
C GLY A 788 -6.57 -23.87 3.98
N LEU A 789 -5.73 -22.85 3.90
CA LEU A 789 -5.01 -22.45 2.70
C LEU A 789 -3.51 -22.66 2.88
N SER A 790 -2.87 -23.20 1.85
CA SER A 790 -1.42 -23.18 1.76
C SER A 790 -0.98 -21.84 1.15
N ARG A 791 -0.12 -21.10 1.83
CA ARG A 791 0.43 -19.83 1.36
C ARG A 791 1.12 -19.96 0.01
N ASP A 792 1.82 -21.06 -0.21
CA ASP A 792 2.54 -21.33 -1.45
C ASP A 792 1.61 -21.69 -2.62
N ASP A 793 0.47 -22.30 -2.35
CA ASP A 793 -0.49 -22.73 -3.35
C ASP A 793 -1.63 -21.75 -3.60
N ALA A 794 -1.92 -20.85 -2.67
CA ALA A 794 -3.08 -19.95 -2.73
C ALA A 794 -3.06 -18.99 -3.92
N GLY A 795 -1.90 -18.65 -4.43
CA GLY A 795 -1.75 -17.78 -5.61
C GLY A 795 -2.44 -18.30 -6.86
N LYS A 796 -2.71 -19.60 -6.93
CA LYS A 796 -3.40 -20.24 -8.08
C LYS A 796 -4.88 -19.86 -8.17
N PHE A 797 -5.51 -19.51 -7.06
CA PHE A 797 -6.95 -19.24 -7.02
C PHE A 797 -7.37 -17.94 -6.32
N LEU A 798 -6.52 -17.29 -5.57
CA LEU A 798 -6.88 -16.07 -4.84
C LEU A 798 -7.33 -14.93 -5.76
N ASN A 799 -6.77 -14.82 -6.96
CA ASN A 799 -7.19 -13.80 -7.92
C ASN A 799 -8.68 -13.95 -8.30
N TYR A 800 -9.16 -15.17 -8.45
CA TYR A 800 -10.58 -15.44 -8.70
C TYR A 800 -11.45 -14.99 -7.53
N TYR A 801 -10.96 -15.16 -6.31
CA TYR A 801 -11.65 -14.72 -5.09
C TYR A 801 -11.76 -13.19 -5.02
N TYR A 802 -10.71 -12.47 -5.45
CA TYR A 802 -10.75 -11.01 -5.52
C TYR A 802 -11.69 -10.52 -6.62
N GLU A 803 -11.64 -11.13 -7.80
CA GLU A 803 -12.49 -10.79 -8.94
C GLU A 803 -13.97 -11.00 -8.62
N ASN A 804 -14.30 -12.06 -7.90
CA ASN A 804 -15.66 -12.39 -7.48
C ASN A 804 -16.08 -11.76 -6.14
N LYS A 805 -15.26 -10.87 -5.60
CA LYS A 805 -15.54 -10.12 -4.37
C LYS A 805 -15.76 -11.00 -3.13
N ILE A 806 -15.13 -12.20 -3.12
CA ILE A 806 -15.20 -13.12 -1.99
C ILE A 806 -14.24 -12.67 -0.89
N TYR A 807 -13.00 -12.33 -1.25
CA TYR A 807 -12.02 -11.70 -0.35
C TYR A 807 -11.76 -10.27 -0.84
N GLU A 808 -11.77 -9.32 0.09
CA GLU A 808 -11.42 -7.93 -0.19
C GLU A 808 -9.90 -7.72 -0.21
N SER A 809 -9.17 -8.49 0.59
CA SER A 809 -7.71 -8.38 0.71
C SER A 809 -7.06 -9.74 0.93
N ASP A 810 -5.74 -9.79 0.70
CA ASP A 810 -4.92 -10.95 0.97
C ASP A 810 -4.83 -11.19 2.50
N PRO A 811 -5.30 -12.35 3.01
CA PRO A 811 -5.25 -12.64 4.45
C PRO A 811 -3.83 -12.79 5.01
N PHE A 812 -2.84 -12.95 4.14
CA PHE A 812 -1.43 -13.01 4.53
C PHE A 812 -0.78 -11.61 4.61
N ALA A 813 -1.33 -10.62 3.92
CA ALA A 813 -0.88 -9.24 3.99
C ALA A 813 -1.54 -8.48 5.15
N HIS A 814 -2.84 -8.69 5.34
CA HIS A 814 -3.64 -8.08 6.40
C HIS A 814 -4.26 -9.16 7.28
N LEU A 815 -4.11 -9.01 8.59
CA LEU A 815 -4.65 -9.97 9.52
C LEU A 815 -6.17 -10.08 9.39
N ASP A 816 -6.66 -11.31 9.24
CA ASP A 816 -8.08 -11.60 9.30
C ASP A 816 -8.59 -11.43 10.74
N GLN A 817 -9.23 -10.31 11.00
CA GLN A 817 -9.70 -9.98 12.35
C GLN A 817 -10.95 -10.74 12.76
N LYS A 818 -11.69 -11.32 11.80
CA LYS A 818 -12.94 -12.04 12.07
C LYS A 818 -12.71 -13.48 12.53
N GLY A 819 -11.82 -14.21 11.89
CA GLY A 819 -11.51 -15.59 12.19
C GLY A 819 -10.24 -15.75 13.02
N VAL A 820 -9.11 -15.43 12.43
CA VAL A 820 -7.80 -15.49 13.10
C VAL A 820 -7.78 -14.54 14.31
N GLY A 821 -8.34 -13.37 14.16
CA GLY A 821 -8.44 -12.38 15.26
C GLY A 821 -9.21 -12.90 16.46
N LYS A 822 -10.29 -13.64 16.24
CA LYS A 822 -11.02 -14.28 17.35
C LYS A 822 -10.16 -15.28 18.12
N LEU A 823 -9.36 -16.06 17.40
CA LEU A 823 -8.45 -17.02 18.04
C LEU A 823 -7.39 -16.29 18.88
N ILE A 824 -6.88 -15.17 18.39
CA ILE A 824 -5.92 -14.34 19.14
C ILE A 824 -6.59 -13.76 20.39
N GLU A 825 -7.77 -13.19 20.27
CA GLU A 825 -8.52 -12.65 21.42
C GLU A 825 -8.80 -13.72 22.47
N MET A 826 -9.23 -14.91 22.05
CA MET A 826 -9.44 -16.05 22.95
C MET A 826 -8.16 -16.46 23.68
N SER A 827 -7.04 -16.51 22.95
CA SER A 827 -5.75 -16.87 23.52
C SER A 827 -5.25 -15.85 24.54
N VAL A 828 -5.44 -14.57 24.26
CA VAL A 828 -5.10 -13.49 25.20
C VAL A 828 -5.90 -13.62 26.49
N LYS A 829 -7.19 -13.79 26.36
CA LYS A 829 -8.11 -13.93 27.51
C LYS A 829 -7.81 -15.17 28.34
N LEU A 830 -7.75 -16.34 27.69
CA LEU A 830 -7.49 -17.61 28.34
C LEU A 830 -6.09 -17.66 28.97
N GLY A 831 -5.09 -17.19 28.25
CA GLY A 831 -3.71 -17.18 28.73
C GLY A 831 -3.54 -16.33 30.01
N ARG A 832 -4.14 -15.15 30.02
CA ARG A 832 -4.08 -14.23 31.18
C ARG A 832 -4.98 -14.64 32.33
N GLN A 833 -5.97 -15.49 32.12
CA GLN A 833 -6.70 -16.13 33.22
C GLN A 833 -5.78 -17.03 34.02
N THR A 834 -4.91 -17.78 33.37
CA THR A 834 -3.94 -18.67 34.01
C THR A 834 -2.73 -17.89 34.55
N ARG A 835 -2.17 -16.99 33.74
CA ARG A 835 -1.03 -16.12 34.10
C ARG A 835 -1.37 -14.68 33.85
N PRO A 836 -1.74 -13.88 34.87
CA PRO A 836 -2.09 -12.47 34.68
C PRO A 836 -0.96 -11.62 34.05
N ASN A 837 0.29 -12.02 34.26
CA ASN A 837 1.48 -11.33 33.74
C ASN A 837 2.07 -11.99 32.49
N LEU A 838 1.31 -12.85 31.82
CA LEU A 838 1.76 -13.52 30.59
C LEU A 838 2.20 -12.48 29.55
N GLY A 839 3.41 -12.61 29.04
CA GLY A 839 3.92 -11.81 27.93
C GLY A 839 3.21 -12.21 26.63
N LEU A 840 2.79 -11.22 25.83
CA LEU A 840 2.03 -11.44 24.61
C LEU A 840 2.59 -10.61 23.47
N GLY A 841 2.89 -11.25 22.36
CA GLY A 841 3.37 -10.55 21.16
C GLY A 841 2.94 -11.26 19.87
N ILE A 842 3.22 -10.61 18.75
CA ILE A 842 2.97 -11.15 17.42
C ILE A 842 4.25 -11.06 16.60
N CYS A 843 4.57 -12.08 15.83
CA CYS A 843 5.81 -12.16 15.07
C CYS A 843 5.63 -12.57 13.61
N GLY A 844 4.41 -12.77 13.13
CA GLY A 844 4.14 -13.05 11.71
C GLY A 844 4.34 -11.83 10.82
N GLU A 845 4.14 -11.99 9.53
CA GLU A 845 4.21 -10.90 8.54
C GLU A 845 3.30 -9.72 8.89
N HIS A 846 2.23 -9.98 9.61
CA HIS A 846 1.24 -8.99 10.04
C HIS A 846 1.79 -7.98 11.05
N GLY A 847 2.90 -8.25 11.71
CA GLY A 847 3.48 -7.38 12.73
C GLY A 847 3.93 -6.01 12.21
N GLY A 848 4.13 -5.88 10.89
CA GLY A 848 4.46 -4.62 10.22
C GLY A 848 3.30 -4.00 9.46
N ASP A 849 2.12 -4.62 9.48
CA ASP A 849 0.93 -4.11 8.80
C ASP A 849 0.14 -3.16 9.71
N PRO A 850 -0.11 -1.90 9.30
CA PRO A 850 -0.76 -0.90 10.15
C PRO A 850 -2.11 -1.32 10.73
N THR A 851 -2.98 -1.96 9.94
CA THR A 851 -4.30 -2.39 10.41
C THR A 851 -4.19 -3.52 11.43
N SER A 852 -3.23 -4.40 11.23
CA SER A 852 -2.93 -5.51 12.15
C SER A 852 -2.32 -5.00 13.46
N VAL A 853 -1.45 -4.00 13.40
CA VAL A 853 -0.87 -3.34 14.57
C VAL A 853 -1.98 -2.68 15.42
N GLU A 854 -2.93 -2.01 14.79
CA GLU A 854 -4.08 -1.42 15.47
C GLU A 854 -4.90 -2.49 16.20
N PHE A 855 -5.15 -3.62 15.56
CA PHE A 855 -5.80 -4.77 16.17
C PHE A 855 -5.02 -5.28 17.40
N CYS A 856 -3.70 -5.43 17.28
CA CYS A 856 -2.85 -5.88 18.37
C CYS A 856 -2.90 -4.94 19.58
N ASP A 857 -2.95 -3.64 19.34
CA ASP A 857 -3.12 -2.66 20.43
C ASP A 857 -4.47 -2.82 21.11
N ARG A 858 -5.53 -2.98 20.34
CA ARG A 858 -6.90 -3.12 20.86
C ARG A 858 -7.09 -4.36 21.71
N VAL A 859 -6.51 -5.49 21.31
CA VAL A 859 -6.64 -6.75 22.04
C VAL A 859 -5.67 -6.89 23.21
N GLY A 860 -4.77 -5.93 23.39
CA GLY A 860 -3.90 -5.85 24.56
C GLY A 860 -2.60 -6.63 24.46
N LEU A 861 -2.05 -6.84 23.26
CA LEU A 861 -0.71 -7.39 23.13
C LEU A 861 0.33 -6.41 23.69
N ASP A 862 1.46 -6.93 24.11
CA ASP A 862 2.55 -6.12 24.66
C ASP A 862 3.48 -5.57 23.56
N TYR A 863 3.70 -6.33 22.49
CA TYR A 863 4.55 -5.92 21.39
C TYR A 863 4.08 -6.48 20.05
N VAL A 864 4.54 -5.84 19.00
CA VAL A 864 4.53 -6.37 17.63
C VAL A 864 5.97 -6.54 17.17
N SER A 865 6.24 -7.57 16.36
CA SER A 865 7.56 -7.85 15.81
C SER A 865 7.49 -7.95 14.30
N CYS A 866 8.39 -7.26 13.61
CA CYS A 866 8.37 -7.13 12.15
C CYS A 866 9.79 -7.11 11.57
N SER A 867 9.90 -7.18 10.25
CA SER A 867 11.20 -7.04 9.58
C SER A 867 11.85 -5.69 9.90
N PRO A 868 13.18 -5.57 9.85
CA PRO A 868 13.90 -4.35 10.26
C PRO A 868 13.39 -3.06 9.58
N PHE A 869 13.15 -3.10 8.28
CA PHE A 869 12.69 -1.92 7.53
C PHE A 869 11.24 -1.53 7.80
N ARG A 870 10.46 -2.39 8.42
CA ARG A 870 9.09 -2.10 8.83
C ARG A 870 8.99 -1.53 10.25
N VAL A 871 10.08 -1.50 10.99
CA VAL A 871 10.09 -0.98 12.37
C VAL A 871 9.55 0.45 12.47
N PRO A 872 9.97 1.42 11.64
CA PRO A 872 9.39 2.76 11.70
C PRO A 872 7.89 2.77 11.38
N ILE A 873 7.45 1.96 10.42
CA ILE A 873 6.04 1.83 10.04
C ILE A 873 5.21 1.33 11.23
N ALA A 874 5.68 0.28 11.90
CA ALA A 874 5.01 -0.28 13.07
C ALA A 874 4.98 0.70 14.25
N ARG A 875 6.04 1.44 14.49
CA ARG A 875 6.10 2.48 15.53
C ARG A 875 5.05 3.55 15.30
N LEU A 876 4.95 4.04 14.06
CA LEU A 876 3.95 5.03 13.70
C LEU A 876 2.53 4.46 13.79
N ALA A 877 2.31 3.26 13.29
CA ALA A 877 1.00 2.60 13.38
C ALA A 877 0.56 2.38 14.82
N ALA A 878 1.47 1.97 15.70
CA ALA A 878 1.21 1.81 17.12
C ALA A 878 0.83 3.14 17.80
N ALA A 879 1.53 4.22 17.44
CA ALA A 879 1.24 5.56 17.94
C ALA A 879 -0.15 6.03 17.50
N GLN A 880 -0.48 5.84 16.23
CA GLN A 880 -1.79 6.21 15.69
C GLN A 880 -2.92 5.41 16.35
N ALA A 881 -2.70 4.12 16.60
CA ALA A 881 -3.65 3.27 17.30
C ALA A 881 -3.90 3.79 18.73
N ALA A 882 -2.86 4.16 19.45
CA ALA A 882 -2.97 4.71 20.81
C ALA A 882 -3.73 6.04 20.82
N ILE A 883 -3.47 6.93 19.87
CA ILE A 883 -4.17 8.22 19.75
C ILE A 883 -5.66 8.01 19.44
N LYS A 884 -5.99 7.13 18.52
CA LYS A 884 -7.38 6.80 18.16
C LYS A 884 -8.15 6.18 19.33
N ALA A 885 -7.47 5.47 20.23
CA ALA A 885 -8.05 4.91 21.44
C ALA A 885 -8.19 5.93 22.58
N GLY A 886 -7.88 7.21 22.35
CA GLY A 886 -8.03 8.27 23.33
C GLY A 886 -6.89 8.38 24.35
N LYS A 887 -5.71 7.90 24.01
CA LYS A 887 -4.52 7.93 24.89
C LYS A 887 -3.56 9.07 24.56
#